data_4b75b89d32bc65830fa0b634cfe8d6ba
#
_entry.id   4b75b89d32bc65830fa0b634cfe8d6ba
#
_cell.length_a   1.000
_cell.length_b   1.000
_cell.length_c   1.000
_cell.angle_alpha   90.00
_cell.angle_beta   90.00
_cell.angle_gamma   90.00
#
_symmetry.space_group_name_H-M   'P 1'
#
loop_
_entity.id
_entity.type
_entity.pdbx_description
1 polymer ?
#
loop_
_entity_poly.entity_id
_entity_poly.type
_entity_poly.pdbx_seq_one_letter_code
_entity_poly.pdbx_strand_id
1 'polypeptide(L)'
;VQQVLLYALLGLGSGALIAGIALGVVLTYRGSGIINLATGGFAMLAGYAFWAIRIDLLHWSTGPALVASLVVVLAAGAATELIAFRPLRTASPLAKLVSSLGVLLVLQASMLLAFGSSEQPEPNVLPQNTVAMLGAVIPIDRFIITGIVIVLTAALAALYRFTRFGLRTRAASENEVAAMLGGLSPNALSMVNTLLASAIAGGIGILAASITQLDTETLPLQIVPALAAALLARFTSFGIACAAGIGLGILESEIQYISNLSWFPTSGGTAIPGVAELVIFILIVLFMYLRGAKLPGRGELVEKRLPEAPRPQHLVRTTAVGVAICAIALVVLPFDFREALINTLIGTVMALSLVVITGFVGQISVVQLTLAGVSGFTISHLAVNAGIGFPLAPLAGTLVAVILGLITAASALRVRGVSLAVVTLAAVVAITNFGFLNTTWGGGQTGSPVPELKLLGLDLGPRAGFRGLDGNLPSPVFGWVALAVTVAACLTVAWVRRGDLGRRMLAVRSNERAAAAAAIDPRMVKLIAFGVSAAIAGLAGSLYAYNFGSVSADRFDVFTALSLIAFAYAGGITLISGAVFAGLISTQALFPYALDKWFGINGNWFLLFGGAILIITLIQNPEGVAGAFYKRIHKREEVRPPEPVSMGLASLDVRGAGKRHPAEVASAPILSVSGLSVAFGGVHALEDVDLEVREGELLGLIGPNGAGKTTLIDAVTGFVPFTGSISLDGEDIGSLPAYQRARRGLARTWQNTDLFDDLEVGENVAVAGGEVSRTLGLVGLDWASGAMPDELSEGQRKLVGVARALAGGPRLLCLDEPAAGLDTRESEELGLALRALADAGQSTLLIDHDMGLVLGICDRVVVLEFGRVLADGPPEIVRQDERVIAAYLGGGAGGVQIKETTR
;
A
#
# COMPACT_ATOMS: atom_id res chain seq x y z
N VAL A 1 34.37 -10.44 26.45
CA VAL A 1 34.74 -9.33 25.56
C VAL A 1 35.37 -9.82 24.25
N GLN A 2 36.37 -10.76 24.31
CA GLN A 2 37.01 -11.26 23.10
C GLN A 2 36.03 -11.96 22.13
N GLN A 3 35.11 -12.79 22.64
CA GLN A 3 34.10 -13.48 21.80
C GLN A 3 33.12 -12.52 21.17
N VAL A 4 32.61 -11.52 21.91
CA VAL A 4 31.76 -10.47 21.36
C VAL A 4 32.47 -9.73 20.21
N LEU A 5 33.73 -9.36 20.41
CA LEU A 5 34.51 -8.71 19.35
C LEU A 5 34.71 -9.62 18.13
N LEU A 6 34.97 -10.93 18.36
CA LEU A 6 35.07 -11.90 17.28
C LEU A 6 33.81 -11.96 16.44
N TYR A 7 32.62 -12.13 17.07
CA TYR A 7 31.37 -12.22 16.36
C TYR A 7 30.98 -10.88 15.70
N ALA A 8 31.28 -9.74 16.32
CA ALA A 8 31.09 -8.43 15.68
C ALA A 8 31.93 -8.31 14.40
N LEU A 9 33.17 -8.74 14.43
CA LEU A 9 34.07 -8.70 13.26
C LEU A 9 33.68 -9.73 12.18
N LEU A 10 33.20 -10.91 12.56
CA LEU A 10 32.62 -11.88 11.62
C LEU A 10 31.36 -11.33 10.94
N GLY A 11 30.53 -10.61 11.70
CA GLY A 11 29.31 -9.96 11.19
C GLY A 11 29.58 -8.84 10.19
N LEU A 12 30.81 -8.34 10.07
CA LEU A 12 31.18 -7.38 9.01
C LEU A 12 30.97 -7.96 7.61
N GLY A 13 31.22 -9.26 7.42
CA GLY A 13 31.04 -9.91 6.12
C GLY A 13 29.59 -9.98 5.68
N SER A 14 28.72 -10.57 6.51
CA SER A 14 27.27 -10.63 6.23
C SER A 14 26.67 -9.22 6.15
N GLY A 15 27.09 -8.31 7.03
CA GLY A 15 26.68 -6.91 6.97
C GLY A 15 27.09 -6.19 5.70
N ALA A 16 28.26 -6.48 5.16
CA ALA A 16 28.70 -5.92 3.88
C ALA A 16 27.87 -6.44 2.69
N LEU A 17 27.45 -7.73 2.70
CA LEU A 17 26.53 -8.28 1.71
C LEU A 17 25.17 -7.57 1.76
N ILE A 18 24.60 -7.46 2.96
CA ILE A 18 23.34 -6.76 3.19
C ILE A 18 23.45 -5.31 2.71
N ALA A 19 24.51 -4.60 3.07
CA ALA A 19 24.75 -3.21 2.68
C ALA A 19 24.89 -3.07 1.15
N GLY A 20 25.62 -3.97 0.50
CA GLY A 20 25.82 -3.93 -0.96
C GLY A 20 24.52 -4.13 -1.74
N ILE A 21 23.70 -5.09 -1.34
CA ILE A 21 22.36 -5.29 -1.93
C ILE A 21 21.46 -4.08 -1.63
N ALA A 22 21.50 -3.51 -0.41
CA ALA A 22 20.74 -2.32 -0.04
C ALA A 22 21.12 -1.09 -0.88
N LEU A 23 22.41 -0.92 -1.22
CA LEU A 23 22.85 0.14 -2.15
C LEU A 23 22.19 -0.01 -3.53
N GLY A 24 22.09 -1.24 -4.06
CA GLY A 24 21.38 -1.54 -5.32
C GLY A 24 19.91 -1.16 -5.24
N VAL A 25 19.23 -1.49 -4.14
CA VAL A 25 17.82 -1.11 -3.91
C VAL A 25 17.65 0.41 -3.83
N VAL A 26 18.48 1.11 -3.05
CA VAL A 26 18.42 2.58 -2.93
C VAL A 26 18.67 3.24 -4.28
N LEU A 27 19.58 2.69 -5.09
CA LEU A 27 19.92 3.23 -6.40
C LEU A 27 18.75 3.12 -7.39
N THR A 28 18.10 1.96 -7.49
CA THR A 28 16.91 1.77 -8.33
C THR A 28 15.75 2.65 -7.86
N TYR A 29 15.52 2.73 -6.56
CA TYR A 29 14.46 3.57 -6.01
C TYR A 29 14.66 5.06 -6.33
N ARG A 30 15.88 5.57 -6.18
CA ARG A 30 16.23 6.97 -6.53
C ARG A 30 16.14 7.26 -8.02
N GLY A 31 16.34 6.24 -8.87
CA GLY A 31 16.30 6.41 -10.33
C GLY A 31 14.91 6.33 -10.94
N SER A 32 14.04 5.47 -10.40
CA SER A 32 12.75 5.12 -11.00
C SER A 32 11.57 5.13 -10.02
N GLY A 33 11.81 5.33 -8.72
CA GLY A 33 10.79 5.18 -7.68
C GLY A 33 10.34 3.73 -7.46
N ILE A 34 11.06 2.73 -8.02
CA ILE A 34 10.73 1.32 -7.92
C ILE A 34 11.56 0.68 -6.82
N ILE A 35 10.92 0.00 -5.86
CA ILE A 35 11.60 -0.91 -4.96
C ILE A 35 11.80 -2.23 -5.69
N ASN A 36 13.03 -2.50 -6.08
CA ASN A 36 13.38 -3.66 -6.89
C ASN A 36 13.69 -4.88 -6.01
N LEU A 37 12.71 -5.80 -5.88
CA LEU A 37 12.90 -7.07 -5.18
C LEU A 37 13.85 -8.02 -5.93
N ALA A 38 14.00 -7.86 -7.25
CA ALA A 38 14.90 -8.69 -8.04
C ALA A 38 16.38 -8.40 -7.79
N THR A 39 16.73 -7.40 -6.96
CA THR A 39 18.14 -7.08 -6.66
C THR A 39 18.89 -8.27 -6.06
N GLY A 40 18.24 -9.04 -5.18
CA GLY A 40 18.81 -10.30 -4.67
C GLY A 40 18.94 -11.38 -5.76
N GLY A 41 17.98 -11.42 -6.70
CA GLY A 41 18.04 -12.31 -7.87
C GLY A 41 19.20 -11.98 -8.83
N PHE A 42 19.56 -10.69 -8.98
CA PHE A 42 20.74 -10.31 -9.76
C PHE A 42 22.05 -10.74 -9.06
N ALA A 43 22.10 -10.71 -7.72
CA ALA A 43 23.25 -11.23 -6.98
C ALA A 43 23.39 -12.75 -7.19
N MET A 44 22.30 -13.49 -7.09
CA MET A 44 22.25 -14.93 -7.39
C MET A 44 22.67 -15.23 -8.83
N LEU A 45 22.09 -14.54 -9.82
CA LEU A 45 22.43 -14.72 -11.23
C LEU A 45 23.94 -14.54 -11.49
N ALA A 46 24.55 -13.53 -10.85
CA ALA A 46 25.98 -13.27 -11.00
C ALA A 46 26.84 -14.40 -10.41
N GLY A 47 26.47 -14.90 -9.22
CA GLY A 47 27.15 -16.02 -8.58
C GLY A 47 27.11 -17.27 -9.45
N TYR A 48 25.91 -17.66 -9.92
CA TYR A 48 25.74 -18.81 -10.81
C TYR A 48 26.44 -18.63 -12.16
N ALA A 49 26.36 -17.45 -12.78
CA ALA A 49 27.08 -17.16 -14.01
C ALA A 49 28.59 -17.25 -13.82
N PHE A 50 29.12 -16.75 -12.70
CA PHE A 50 30.52 -16.84 -12.39
C PHE A 50 30.98 -18.29 -12.14
N TRP A 51 30.19 -19.06 -11.39
CA TRP A 51 30.43 -20.47 -11.15
C TRP A 51 30.45 -21.28 -12.45
N ALA A 52 29.42 -21.10 -13.28
CA ALA A 52 29.28 -21.81 -14.56
C ALA A 52 30.44 -21.49 -15.51
N ILE A 53 30.84 -20.24 -15.66
CA ILE A 53 31.92 -19.80 -16.56
C ILE A 53 33.28 -20.29 -16.05
N ARG A 54 33.51 -20.28 -14.72
CA ARG A 54 34.80 -20.62 -14.14
C ARG A 54 35.01 -22.12 -13.93
N ILE A 55 33.96 -22.85 -13.47
CA ILE A 55 34.10 -24.26 -13.03
C ILE A 55 33.38 -25.21 -13.95
N ASP A 56 32.12 -24.94 -14.33
CA ASP A 56 31.27 -25.94 -14.96
C ASP A 56 31.45 -26.01 -16.49
N LEU A 57 31.30 -24.89 -17.20
CA LEU A 57 31.21 -24.88 -18.66
C LEU A 57 32.50 -24.48 -19.38
N LEU A 58 33.18 -23.44 -18.97
CA LEU A 58 34.24 -22.80 -19.76
C LEU A 58 35.62 -22.87 -19.12
N HIS A 59 35.73 -23.16 -17.83
CA HIS A 59 37.00 -23.24 -17.05
C HIS A 59 37.89 -22.01 -17.22
N TRP A 60 37.31 -20.80 -17.33
CA TRP A 60 38.07 -19.57 -17.50
C TRP A 60 38.81 -19.16 -16.23
N SER A 61 39.86 -18.35 -16.38
CA SER A 61 40.53 -17.73 -15.23
C SER A 61 39.62 -16.70 -14.55
N THR A 62 39.87 -16.40 -13.28
CA THR A 62 39.03 -15.55 -12.42
C THR A 62 38.67 -14.20 -13.05
N GLY A 63 39.65 -13.48 -13.67
CA GLY A 63 39.46 -12.15 -14.24
C GLY A 63 38.45 -12.14 -15.39
N PRO A 64 38.69 -12.89 -16.48
CA PRO A 64 37.69 -12.99 -17.58
C PRO A 64 36.33 -13.52 -17.16
N ALA A 65 36.30 -14.51 -16.23
CA ALA A 65 35.03 -15.04 -15.72
C ALA A 65 34.21 -13.96 -14.96
N LEU A 66 34.87 -13.13 -14.17
CA LEU A 66 34.24 -12.02 -13.45
C LEU A 66 33.65 -10.98 -14.43
N VAL A 67 34.41 -10.60 -15.44
CA VAL A 67 33.93 -9.63 -16.45
C VAL A 67 32.72 -10.21 -17.22
N ALA A 68 32.80 -11.47 -17.65
CA ALA A 68 31.70 -12.10 -18.38
C ALA A 68 30.45 -12.23 -17.53
N SER A 69 30.57 -12.60 -16.25
CA SER A 69 29.44 -12.67 -15.32
C SER A 69 28.78 -11.30 -15.10
N LEU A 70 29.57 -10.24 -14.97
CA LEU A 70 29.05 -8.89 -14.88
C LEU A 70 28.32 -8.45 -16.17
N VAL A 71 28.82 -8.86 -17.34
CA VAL A 71 28.13 -8.60 -18.62
C VAL A 71 26.77 -9.30 -18.66
N VAL A 72 26.67 -10.56 -18.20
CA VAL A 72 25.40 -11.29 -18.11
C VAL A 72 24.40 -10.56 -17.22
N VAL A 73 24.83 -10.10 -16.05
CA VAL A 73 23.96 -9.37 -15.11
C VAL A 73 23.56 -8.00 -15.65
N LEU A 74 24.46 -7.28 -16.33
CA LEU A 74 24.14 -6.01 -17.00
C LEU A 74 23.12 -6.23 -18.11
N ALA A 75 23.24 -7.30 -18.89
CA ALA A 75 22.26 -7.64 -19.93
C ALA A 75 20.88 -7.98 -19.32
N ALA A 76 20.85 -8.75 -18.20
CA ALA A 76 19.63 -9.04 -17.47
C ALA A 76 19.03 -7.77 -16.85
N GLY A 77 19.83 -6.85 -16.31
CA GLY A 77 19.40 -5.56 -15.80
C GLY A 77 18.81 -4.66 -16.90
N ALA A 78 19.46 -4.61 -18.08
CA ALA A 78 18.95 -3.90 -19.24
C ALA A 78 17.62 -4.49 -19.74
N ALA A 79 17.51 -5.81 -19.82
CA ALA A 79 16.28 -6.50 -20.20
C ALA A 79 15.14 -6.20 -19.21
N THR A 80 15.42 -6.23 -17.91
CA THR A 80 14.46 -5.88 -16.86
C THR A 80 13.95 -4.46 -17.01
N GLU A 81 14.83 -3.48 -17.23
CA GLU A 81 14.41 -2.08 -17.44
C GLU A 81 13.56 -1.93 -18.68
N LEU A 82 13.95 -2.54 -19.80
CA LEU A 82 13.25 -2.39 -21.08
C LEU A 82 11.91 -3.10 -21.12
N ILE A 83 11.87 -4.33 -20.59
CA ILE A 83 10.69 -5.22 -20.71
C ILE A 83 9.73 -5.00 -19.54
N ALA A 84 10.24 -4.89 -18.30
CA ALA A 84 9.40 -4.88 -17.12
C ALA A 84 9.16 -3.47 -16.55
N PHE A 85 10.20 -2.63 -16.34
CA PHE A 85 10.05 -1.38 -15.60
C PHE A 85 9.62 -0.22 -16.48
N ARG A 86 10.18 -0.09 -17.68
CA ARG A 86 9.86 1.02 -18.58
C ARG A 86 8.39 1.07 -18.99
N PRO A 87 7.72 -0.03 -19.39
CA PRO A 87 6.30 -0.01 -19.71
C PRO A 87 5.41 0.33 -18.51
N LEU A 88 5.83 -0.05 -17.30
CA LEU A 88 5.08 0.16 -16.06
C LEU A 88 5.40 1.49 -15.35
N ARG A 89 6.12 2.41 -16.02
CA ARG A 89 6.53 3.66 -15.39
C ARG A 89 5.36 4.52 -14.92
N THR A 90 4.26 4.50 -15.66
CA THR A 90 3.01 5.17 -15.31
C THR A 90 2.07 4.35 -14.44
N ALA A 91 2.40 3.10 -14.13
CA ALA A 91 1.58 2.20 -13.32
C ALA A 91 1.67 2.53 -11.82
N SER A 92 0.76 1.94 -11.04
CA SER A 92 0.73 2.08 -9.58
C SER A 92 2.01 1.57 -8.92
N PRO A 93 2.39 2.07 -7.73
CA PRO A 93 3.56 1.56 -7.00
C PRO A 93 3.49 0.05 -6.72
N LEU A 94 2.28 -0.48 -6.50
CA LEU A 94 2.05 -1.90 -6.32
C LEU A 94 2.38 -2.69 -7.60
N ALA A 95 1.92 -2.24 -8.77
CA ALA A 95 2.21 -2.90 -10.04
C ALA A 95 3.73 -2.95 -10.31
N LYS A 96 4.46 -1.89 -9.98
CA LYS A 96 5.92 -1.84 -10.10
C LYS A 96 6.61 -2.83 -9.16
N LEU A 97 6.17 -2.90 -7.91
CA LEU A 97 6.68 -3.88 -6.94
C LEU A 97 6.43 -5.31 -7.42
N VAL A 98 5.19 -5.62 -7.84
CA VAL A 98 4.80 -6.95 -8.33
C VAL A 98 5.54 -7.30 -9.62
N SER A 99 5.84 -6.33 -10.49
CA SER A 99 6.68 -6.55 -11.67
C SER A 99 8.11 -6.94 -11.30
N SER A 100 8.71 -6.27 -10.29
CA SER A 100 10.05 -6.65 -9.81
C SER A 100 10.06 -8.06 -9.20
N LEU A 101 8.96 -8.46 -8.59
CA LEU A 101 8.77 -9.83 -8.11
C LEU A 101 8.67 -10.82 -9.26
N GLY A 102 7.93 -10.49 -10.34
CA GLY A 102 7.89 -11.31 -11.55
C GLY A 102 9.30 -11.55 -12.14
N VAL A 103 10.14 -10.51 -12.15
CA VAL A 103 11.56 -10.62 -12.56
C VAL A 103 12.33 -11.55 -11.63
N LEU A 104 12.15 -11.42 -10.29
CA LEU A 104 12.79 -12.32 -9.32
C LEU A 104 12.41 -13.78 -9.56
N LEU A 105 11.11 -14.07 -9.76
CA LEU A 105 10.63 -15.41 -10.04
C LEU A 105 11.21 -15.99 -11.34
N VAL A 106 11.30 -15.17 -12.40
CA VAL A 106 11.94 -15.58 -13.68
C VAL A 106 13.43 -15.91 -13.47
N LEU A 107 14.16 -15.07 -12.74
CA LEU A 107 15.59 -15.31 -12.48
C LEU A 107 15.78 -16.57 -11.63
N GLN A 108 15.00 -16.73 -10.55
CA GLN A 108 15.08 -17.89 -9.66
C GLN A 108 14.73 -19.20 -10.39
N ALA A 109 13.60 -19.21 -11.09
CA ALA A 109 13.18 -20.38 -11.86
C ALA A 109 14.17 -20.74 -12.98
N SER A 110 14.79 -19.74 -13.62
CA SER A 110 15.83 -19.96 -14.64
C SER A 110 17.05 -20.64 -14.04
N MET A 111 17.51 -20.22 -12.85
CA MET A 111 18.65 -20.85 -12.17
C MET A 111 18.31 -22.25 -11.68
N LEU A 112 17.10 -22.42 -11.12
CA LEU A 112 16.61 -23.73 -10.67
C LEU A 112 16.50 -24.75 -11.81
N LEU A 113 16.04 -24.32 -12.99
CA LEU A 113 15.95 -25.16 -14.19
C LEU A 113 17.32 -25.48 -14.79
N ALA A 114 18.26 -24.53 -14.74
CA ALA A 114 19.59 -24.71 -15.31
C ALA A 114 20.53 -25.53 -14.42
N PHE A 115 20.49 -25.33 -13.11
CA PHE A 115 21.49 -25.87 -12.17
C PHE A 115 20.90 -26.77 -11.08
N GLY A 116 19.58 -26.87 -10.99
CA GLY A 116 18.89 -27.64 -9.94
C GLY A 116 18.81 -26.91 -8.61
N SER A 117 18.35 -27.64 -7.57
CA SER A 117 18.16 -27.13 -6.20
C SER A 117 19.35 -27.45 -5.27
N SER A 118 20.38 -28.15 -5.75
CA SER A 118 21.53 -28.51 -4.94
C SER A 118 22.45 -27.29 -4.75
N GLU A 119 22.95 -27.13 -3.52
CA GLU A 119 23.95 -26.13 -3.21
C GLU A 119 25.23 -26.39 -4.02
N GLN A 120 25.74 -25.35 -4.68
CA GLN A 120 26.97 -25.43 -5.46
C GLN A 120 28.11 -24.77 -4.69
N PRO A 121 29.30 -25.43 -4.65
CA PRO A 121 30.48 -24.84 -4.07
C PRO A 121 30.98 -23.70 -4.96
N GLU A 122 30.94 -22.48 -4.46
CA GLU A 122 31.43 -21.33 -5.22
C GLU A 122 32.93 -21.14 -5.08
N PRO A 123 33.68 -20.88 -6.15
CA PRO A 123 35.12 -20.66 -6.07
C PRO A 123 35.39 -19.33 -5.36
N ASN A 124 36.19 -19.37 -4.33
CA ASN A 124 36.64 -18.19 -3.64
C ASN A 124 37.40 -17.23 -4.57
N VAL A 125 36.90 -15.98 -4.63
CA VAL A 125 37.54 -14.88 -5.38
C VAL A 125 38.54 -14.14 -4.51
N LEU A 126 38.27 -14.10 -3.19
CA LEU A 126 39.09 -13.37 -2.22
C LEU A 126 40.08 -14.29 -1.49
N PRO A 127 41.20 -13.75 -0.99
CA PRO A 127 42.15 -14.50 -0.18
C PRO A 127 41.51 -15.05 1.09
N GLN A 128 41.73 -16.35 1.37
CA GLN A 128 41.21 -17.03 2.57
C GLN A 128 42.15 -16.95 3.77
N ASN A 129 43.20 -16.15 3.67
CA ASN A 129 44.12 -15.96 4.78
C ASN A 129 43.37 -15.39 6.00
N THR A 130 43.85 -15.76 7.17
CA THR A 130 43.30 -15.29 8.42
C THR A 130 44.24 -14.30 9.09
N VAL A 131 43.69 -13.32 9.78
CA VAL A 131 44.42 -12.34 10.60
C VAL A 131 44.07 -12.55 12.06
N ALA A 132 45.08 -12.70 12.89
CA ALA A 132 44.91 -12.71 14.33
C ALA A 132 44.84 -11.27 14.82
N MET A 133 43.68 -10.88 15.32
CA MET A 133 43.42 -9.54 15.84
C MET A 133 42.73 -9.61 17.21
N LEU A 134 43.34 -8.99 18.23
CA LEU A 134 42.77 -8.94 19.60
C LEU A 134 42.45 -10.34 20.20
N GLY A 135 43.23 -11.38 19.81
CA GLY A 135 43.04 -12.74 20.29
C GLY A 135 42.03 -13.59 19.53
N ALA A 136 41.44 -13.04 18.47
CA ALA A 136 40.53 -13.73 17.56
C ALA A 136 41.19 -13.97 16.19
N VAL A 137 40.87 -15.10 15.54
CA VAL A 137 41.33 -15.42 14.17
C VAL A 137 40.18 -15.14 13.21
N ILE A 138 40.33 -14.16 12.33
CA ILE A 138 39.27 -13.68 11.45
C ILE A 138 39.72 -13.80 10.00
N PRO A 139 38.88 -14.31 9.08
CA PRO A 139 39.17 -14.32 7.66
C PRO A 139 39.32 -12.89 7.10
N ILE A 140 40.35 -12.65 6.29
CA ILE A 140 40.68 -11.31 5.76
C ILE A 140 39.65 -10.83 4.74
N ASP A 141 38.93 -11.74 4.08
CA ASP A 141 37.88 -11.49 3.12
C ASP A 141 36.76 -10.61 3.70
N ARG A 142 36.41 -10.76 5.00
CA ARG A 142 35.39 -9.93 5.69
C ARG A 142 35.76 -8.46 5.66
N PHE A 143 37.03 -8.12 5.89
CA PHE A 143 37.51 -6.74 5.84
C PHE A 143 37.58 -6.21 4.42
N ILE A 144 38.00 -7.07 3.46
CA ILE A 144 38.08 -6.67 2.04
C ILE A 144 36.69 -6.33 1.50
N ILE A 145 35.68 -7.19 1.70
CA ILE A 145 34.32 -6.95 1.22
C ILE A 145 33.75 -5.68 1.87
N THR A 146 33.91 -5.52 3.18
CA THR A 146 33.46 -4.32 3.90
C THR A 146 34.14 -3.07 3.36
N GLY A 147 35.45 -3.12 3.11
CA GLY A 147 36.18 -2.02 2.49
C GLY A 147 35.67 -1.67 1.10
N ILE A 148 35.45 -2.67 0.25
CA ILE A 148 34.85 -2.49 -1.09
C ILE A 148 33.49 -1.80 -1.00
N VAL A 149 32.61 -2.24 -0.11
CA VAL A 149 31.27 -1.67 0.05
C VAL A 149 31.30 -0.23 0.57
N ILE A 150 32.22 0.08 1.50
CA ILE A 150 32.42 1.46 1.99
C ILE A 150 32.92 2.37 0.87
N VAL A 151 33.94 1.93 0.10
CA VAL A 151 34.47 2.70 -1.05
C VAL A 151 33.36 2.91 -2.10
N LEU A 152 32.59 1.86 -2.41
CA LEU A 152 31.47 1.94 -3.33
C LEU A 152 30.40 2.92 -2.84
N THR A 153 30.09 2.88 -1.55
CA THR A 153 29.15 3.83 -0.91
C THR A 153 29.64 5.27 -1.05
N ALA A 154 30.93 5.52 -0.78
CA ALA A 154 31.52 6.83 -0.92
C ALA A 154 31.51 7.31 -2.38
N ALA A 155 31.83 6.43 -3.33
CA ALA A 155 31.79 6.71 -4.76
C ALA A 155 30.37 7.06 -5.25
N LEU A 156 29.34 6.29 -4.83
CA LEU A 156 27.94 6.58 -5.12
C LEU A 156 27.48 7.91 -4.50
N ALA A 157 27.84 8.15 -3.23
CA ALA A 157 27.50 9.39 -2.56
C ALA A 157 28.15 10.59 -3.28
N ALA A 158 29.40 10.48 -3.71
CA ALA A 158 30.09 11.50 -4.49
C ALA A 158 29.46 11.68 -5.88
N LEU A 159 29.14 10.60 -6.58
CA LEU A 159 28.48 10.62 -7.90
C LEU A 159 27.14 11.39 -7.81
N TYR A 160 26.32 11.09 -6.81
CA TYR A 160 25.02 11.73 -6.66
C TYR A 160 25.07 13.16 -6.10
N ARG A 161 26.09 13.50 -5.30
CA ARG A 161 26.23 14.82 -4.69
C ARG A 161 26.92 15.83 -5.59
N PHE A 162 27.95 15.43 -6.32
CA PHE A 162 28.88 16.34 -7.00
C PHE A 162 28.78 16.32 -8.52
N THR A 163 28.03 15.39 -9.13
CA THR A 163 27.94 15.29 -10.59
C THR A 163 26.60 15.78 -11.14
N ARG A 164 26.63 16.15 -12.44
CA ARG A 164 25.43 16.48 -13.20
C ARG A 164 24.46 15.30 -13.31
N PHE A 165 24.98 14.07 -13.31
CA PHE A 165 24.15 12.86 -13.32
C PHE A 165 23.27 12.77 -12.05
N GLY A 166 23.85 12.94 -10.88
CA GLY A 166 23.11 12.91 -9.62
C GLY A 166 22.07 14.04 -9.51
N LEU A 167 22.38 15.24 -9.99
CA LEU A 167 21.44 16.35 -10.04
C LEU A 167 20.25 16.04 -10.97
N ARG A 168 20.52 15.55 -12.18
CA ARG A 168 19.48 15.19 -13.18
C ARG A 168 18.60 14.05 -12.67
N THR A 169 19.18 13.03 -12.04
CA THR A 169 18.41 11.92 -11.46
C THR A 169 17.46 12.39 -10.35
N ARG A 170 17.93 13.29 -9.47
CA ARG A 170 17.07 13.88 -8.43
C ARG A 170 15.95 14.71 -9.01
N ALA A 171 16.24 15.58 -9.99
CA ALA A 171 15.22 16.38 -10.67
C ALA A 171 14.15 15.48 -11.33
N ALA A 172 14.57 14.41 -12.02
CA ALA A 172 13.66 13.46 -12.66
C ALA A 172 12.82 12.65 -11.64
N SER A 173 13.36 12.36 -10.46
CA SER A 173 12.63 11.64 -9.41
C SER A 173 11.62 12.51 -8.65
N GLU A 174 11.87 13.83 -8.53
CA GLU A 174 10.95 14.77 -7.88
C GLU A 174 9.77 15.16 -8.78
N ASN A 175 10.07 15.49 -10.04
CA ASN A 175 9.03 15.83 -11.03
C ASN A 175 9.45 15.41 -12.44
N GLU A 176 8.92 14.27 -12.87
CA GLU A 176 9.24 13.67 -14.16
C GLU A 176 8.83 14.54 -15.34
N VAL A 177 7.64 15.18 -15.25
CA VAL A 177 7.12 16.05 -16.32
C VAL A 177 7.97 17.30 -16.45
N ALA A 178 8.29 17.96 -15.34
CA ALA A 178 9.17 19.12 -15.34
C ALA A 178 10.57 18.79 -15.86
N ALA A 179 11.10 17.62 -15.52
CA ALA A 179 12.39 17.15 -16.01
C ALA A 179 12.36 16.94 -17.54
N MET A 180 11.29 16.35 -18.10
CA MET A 180 11.10 16.19 -19.54
C MET A 180 11.00 17.53 -20.24
N LEU A 181 10.26 18.49 -19.70
CA LEU A 181 10.18 19.87 -20.22
C LEU A 181 11.53 20.58 -20.16
N GLY A 182 12.38 20.23 -19.16
CA GLY A 182 13.77 20.68 -19.08
C GLY A 182 14.75 19.95 -20.01
N GLY A 183 14.27 19.10 -20.94
CA GLY A 183 15.10 18.38 -21.92
C GLY A 183 15.82 17.15 -21.36
N LEU A 184 15.44 16.66 -20.17
CA LEU A 184 16.00 15.43 -19.59
C LEU A 184 15.20 14.22 -20.08
N SER A 185 15.89 13.10 -20.28
CA SER A 185 15.25 11.81 -20.55
C SER A 185 15.21 10.97 -19.26
N PRO A 186 14.05 10.89 -18.58
CA PRO A 186 13.91 10.04 -17.39
C PRO A 186 14.18 8.57 -17.67
N ASN A 187 13.84 8.09 -18.90
CA ASN A 187 14.10 6.71 -19.33
C ASN A 187 15.60 6.38 -19.39
N ALA A 188 16.43 7.29 -19.91
CA ALA A 188 17.88 7.09 -19.96
C ALA A 188 18.49 7.10 -18.54
N LEU A 189 18.01 7.99 -17.67
CA LEU A 189 18.46 8.06 -16.29
C LEU A 189 18.08 6.80 -15.49
N SER A 190 16.86 6.29 -15.66
CA SER A 190 16.42 5.03 -15.04
C SER A 190 17.25 3.85 -15.52
N MET A 191 17.49 3.73 -16.83
CA MET A 191 18.35 2.68 -17.41
C MET A 191 19.74 2.65 -16.77
N VAL A 192 20.42 3.82 -16.68
CA VAL A 192 21.76 3.89 -16.08
C VAL A 192 21.70 3.48 -14.59
N ASN A 193 20.69 3.92 -13.85
CA ASN A 193 20.53 3.56 -12.44
C ASN A 193 20.29 2.05 -12.26
N THR A 194 19.44 1.44 -13.10
CA THR A 194 19.18 -0.02 -13.06
C THR A 194 20.42 -0.82 -13.42
N LEU A 195 21.19 -0.39 -14.42
CA LEU A 195 22.45 -1.03 -14.78
C LEU A 195 23.48 -0.94 -13.65
N LEU A 196 23.65 0.24 -13.03
CA LEU A 196 24.55 0.40 -11.89
C LEU A 196 24.11 -0.47 -10.71
N ALA A 197 22.80 -0.51 -10.42
CA ALA A 197 22.26 -1.34 -9.35
C ALA A 197 22.50 -2.84 -9.61
N SER A 198 22.26 -3.30 -10.83
CA SER A 198 22.50 -4.69 -11.23
C SER A 198 23.98 -5.05 -11.16
N ALA A 199 24.87 -4.16 -11.60
CA ALA A 199 26.31 -4.35 -11.50
C ALA A 199 26.80 -4.46 -10.05
N ILE A 200 26.28 -3.59 -9.15
CA ILE A 200 26.61 -3.62 -7.73
C ILE A 200 26.11 -4.91 -7.09
N ALA A 201 24.83 -5.24 -7.30
CA ALA A 201 24.25 -6.46 -6.75
C ALA A 201 24.98 -7.70 -7.26
N GLY A 202 25.30 -7.76 -8.57
CA GLY A 202 26.04 -8.86 -9.16
C GLY A 202 27.46 -8.95 -8.65
N GLY A 203 28.19 -7.84 -8.54
CA GLY A 203 29.53 -7.82 -7.96
C GLY A 203 29.55 -8.33 -6.51
N ILE A 204 28.58 -7.90 -5.70
CA ILE A 204 28.40 -8.39 -4.33
C ILE A 204 28.03 -9.87 -4.32
N GLY A 205 27.16 -10.33 -5.23
CA GLY A 205 26.80 -11.76 -5.35
C GLY A 205 28.01 -12.65 -5.63
N ILE A 206 28.92 -12.24 -6.52
CA ILE A 206 30.17 -12.96 -6.79
C ILE A 206 31.10 -12.96 -5.56
N LEU A 207 31.17 -11.86 -4.83
CA LEU A 207 31.98 -11.77 -3.60
C LEU A 207 31.36 -12.52 -2.42
N ALA A 208 30.05 -12.81 -2.47
CA ALA A 208 29.35 -13.56 -1.46
C ALA A 208 29.86 -15.00 -1.28
N ALA A 209 30.49 -15.57 -2.30
CA ALA A 209 31.06 -16.90 -2.34
C ALA A 209 31.96 -17.25 -1.15
N SER A 210 32.64 -16.27 -0.60
CA SER A 210 33.49 -16.49 0.58
C SER A 210 32.71 -16.53 1.90
N ILE A 211 31.42 -16.22 1.88
CA ILE A 211 30.57 -16.06 3.08
C ILE A 211 29.40 -17.07 3.09
N THR A 212 28.77 -17.29 1.93
CA THR A 212 27.60 -18.13 1.77
C THR A 212 27.82 -19.14 0.65
N GLN A 213 27.13 -20.27 0.71
CA GLN A 213 27.08 -21.22 -0.41
C GLN A 213 26.15 -20.65 -1.51
N LEU A 214 26.38 -21.08 -2.74
CA LEU A 214 25.57 -20.67 -3.87
C LEU A 214 24.31 -21.53 -3.90
N ASP A 215 23.19 -20.88 -3.60
CA ASP A 215 21.87 -21.51 -3.51
C ASP A 215 20.81 -20.61 -4.14
N THR A 216 19.78 -21.22 -4.72
CA THR A 216 18.67 -20.51 -5.40
C THR A 216 17.69 -19.83 -4.44
N GLU A 217 17.78 -20.08 -3.13
CA GLU A 217 16.86 -19.55 -2.11
C GLU A 217 17.54 -18.55 -1.18
N THR A 218 18.70 -18.88 -0.61
CA THR A 218 19.33 -18.07 0.46
C THR A 218 19.87 -16.74 -0.05
N LEU A 219 20.51 -16.71 -1.21
CA LEU A 219 21.08 -15.48 -1.78
C LEU A 219 19.99 -14.45 -2.15
N PRO A 220 18.89 -14.82 -2.85
CA PRO A 220 17.78 -13.89 -3.08
C PRO A 220 17.11 -13.41 -1.80
N LEU A 221 17.05 -14.23 -0.73
CA LEU A 221 16.46 -13.84 0.56
C LEU A 221 17.24 -12.74 1.28
N GLN A 222 18.52 -12.53 0.97
CA GLN A 222 19.30 -11.39 1.48
C GLN A 222 18.68 -10.03 1.09
N ILE A 223 17.75 -10.02 0.16
CA ILE A 223 16.97 -8.80 -0.14
C ILE A 223 16.16 -8.32 1.07
N VAL A 224 15.74 -9.21 1.98
CA VAL A 224 14.89 -8.83 3.13
C VAL A 224 15.64 -7.95 4.14
N PRO A 225 16.79 -8.35 4.70
CA PRO A 225 17.57 -7.46 5.55
C PRO A 225 18.14 -6.26 4.78
N ALA A 226 18.39 -6.38 3.48
CA ALA A 226 18.81 -5.25 2.64
C ALA A 226 17.70 -4.20 2.48
N LEU A 227 16.45 -4.62 2.30
CA LEU A 227 15.29 -3.74 2.31
C LEU A 227 15.09 -3.06 3.67
N ALA A 228 15.35 -3.76 4.77
CA ALA A 228 15.35 -3.18 6.10
C ALA A 228 16.38 -2.05 6.22
N ALA A 229 17.61 -2.29 5.77
CA ALA A 229 18.67 -1.28 5.75
C ALA A 229 18.31 -0.08 4.85
N ALA A 230 17.76 -0.34 3.66
CA ALA A 230 17.29 0.70 2.75
C ALA A 230 16.12 1.51 3.34
N LEU A 231 15.20 0.86 4.07
CA LEU A 231 14.07 1.50 4.75
C LEU A 231 14.55 2.41 5.90
N LEU A 232 15.52 1.95 6.70
CA LEU A 232 16.18 2.76 7.73
C LEU A 232 16.82 4.02 7.12
N ALA A 233 17.34 3.91 5.91
CA ALA A 233 17.88 5.02 5.11
C ALA A 233 16.79 5.82 4.36
N ARG A 234 15.48 5.49 4.54
CA ARG A 234 14.34 6.06 3.79
C ARG A 234 14.52 5.97 2.27
N PHE A 235 15.23 4.99 1.78
CA PHE A 235 15.60 4.83 0.36
C PHE A 235 16.33 6.04 -0.25
N THR A 236 16.82 6.98 0.56
CA THR A 236 17.40 8.25 0.08
C THR A 236 18.90 8.40 0.36
N SER A 237 19.46 7.75 1.35
CA SER A 237 20.84 7.94 1.79
C SER A 237 21.66 6.67 1.63
N PHE A 238 22.68 6.70 0.75
CA PHE A 238 23.62 5.59 0.58
C PHE A 238 24.42 5.31 1.86
N GLY A 239 24.93 6.37 2.55
CA GLY A 239 25.72 6.22 3.77
C GLY A 239 24.92 5.58 4.91
N ILE A 240 23.66 5.99 5.10
CA ILE A 240 22.81 5.41 6.15
C ILE A 240 22.44 3.95 5.79
N ALA A 241 22.17 3.65 4.50
CA ALA A 241 21.88 2.29 4.06
C ALA A 241 23.08 1.35 4.28
N CYS A 242 24.30 1.82 3.98
CA CYS A 242 25.53 1.09 4.24
C CYS A 242 25.75 0.83 5.74
N ALA A 243 25.66 1.88 6.55
CA ALA A 243 25.83 1.77 8.01
C ALA A 243 24.77 0.86 8.64
N ALA A 244 23.50 0.97 8.19
CA ALA A 244 22.42 0.11 8.65
C ALA A 244 22.65 -1.35 8.24
N GLY A 245 23.06 -1.62 6.98
CA GLY A 245 23.34 -2.98 6.51
C GLY A 245 24.47 -3.64 7.30
N ILE A 246 25.59 -2.93 7.49
CA ILE A 246 26.71 -3.41 8.31
C ILE A 246 26.26 -3.63 9.76
N GLY A 247 25.49 -2.70 10.32
CA GLY A 247 24.96 -2.82 11.68
C GLY A 247 24.02 -4.02 11.86
N LEU A 248 23.16 -4.31 10.87
CA LEU A 248 22.28 -5.48 10.91
C LEU A 248 23.08 -6.80 10.85
N GLY A 249 24.13 -6.90 10.01
CA GLY A 249 24.95 -8.10 9.96
C GLY A 249 25.77 -8.32 11.23
N ILE A 250 26.27 -7.25 11.85
CA ILE A 250 26.91 -7.32 13.18
C ILE A 250 25.91 -7.81 14.23
N LEU A 251 24.69 -7.23 14.24
CA LEU A 251 23.63 -7.61 15.15
C LEU A 251 23.24 -9.08 15.01
N GLU A 252 23.08 -9.56 13.78
CA GLU A 252 22.80 -10.97 13.47
C GLU A 252 23.88 -11.90 14.02
N SER A 253 25.14 -11.57 13.77
CA SER A 253 26.30 -12.34 14.27
C SER A 253 26.39 -12.33 15.80
N GLU A 254 26.13 -11.20 16.46
CA GLU A 254 26.10 -11.10 17.92
C GLU A 254 24.94 -11.92 18.53
N ILE A 255 23.79 -11.92 17.92
CA ILE A 255 22.67 -12.77 18.36
C ILE A 255 23.04 -14.23 18.20
N GLN A 256 23.74 -14.62 17.14
CA GLN A 256 24.23 -15.98 16.96
C GLN A 256 25.24 -16.36 18.06
N TYR A 257 26.13 -15.44 18.49
CA TYR A 257 26.97 -15.66 19.67
C TYR A 257 26.15 -15.87 20.93
N ILE A 258 25.19 -14.98 21.19
CA ILE A 258 24.31 -15.04 22.36
C ILE A 258 23.52 -16.36 22.38
N SER A 259 23.09 -16.85 21.23
CA SER A 259 22.34 -18.11 21.11
C SER A 259 23.16 -19.35 21.48
N ASN A 260 24.48 -19.27 21.47
CA ASN A 260 25.35 -20.34 21.90
C ASN A 260 25.71 -20.33 23.41
N LEU A 261 25.19 -19.35 24.17
CA LEU A 261 25.43 -19.28 25.61
C LEU A 261 24.50 -20.23 26.37
N SER A 262 24.99 -20.79 27.46
CA SER A 262 24.28 -21.81 28.26
C SER A 262 22.95 -21.37 28.88
N TRP A 263 22.75 -20.07 29.04
CA TRP A 263 21.51 -19.50 29.57
C TRP A 263 20.47 -19.21 28.48
N PHE A 264 20.86 -19.32 27.18
CA PHE A 264 19.96 -19.02 26.10
C PHE A 264 18.85 -20.07 25.99
N PRO A 265 17.58 -19.68 25.74
CA PRO A 265 16.49 -20.63 25.61
C PRO A 265 16.72 -21.62 24.47
N THR A 266 16.50 -22.88 24.75
CA THR A 266 16.65 -23.96 23.77
C THR A 266 15.31 -24.61 23.45
N SER A 267 15.18 -25.13 22.23
CA SER A 267 14.04 -25.88 21.75
C SER A 267 14.55 -27.18 21.13
N GLY A 268 14.13 -28.32 21.70
CA GLY A 268 14.63 -29.64 21.24
C GLY A 268 16.14 -29.86 21.39
N GLY A 269 16.79 -29.16 22.34
CA GLY A 269 18.25 -29.29 22.60
C GLY A 269 19.13 -28.37 21.74
N THR A 270 18.54 -27.60 20.85
CA THR A 270 19.21 -26.54 20.04
C THR A 270 18.73 -25.16 20.43
N ALA A 271 19.52 -24.12 20.17
CA ALA A 271 19.10 -22.75 20.37
C ALA A 271 17.84 -22.43 19.56
N ILE A 272 16.94 -21.62 20.12
CA ILE A 272 15.73 -21.21 19.40
C ILE A 272 16.12 -20.50 18.10
N PRO A 273 15.67 -20.99 16.93
CA PRO A 273 16.01 -20.38 15.64
C PRO A 273 15.29 -19.02 15.44
N GLY A 274 15.75 -18.21 14.50
CA GLY A 274 15.04 -17.01 14.05
C GLY A 274 15.00 -15.82 15.01
N VAL A 275 15.76 -15.86 16.10
CA VAL A 275 15.79 -14.75 17.08
C VAL A 275 16.38 -13.49 16.45
N ALA A 276 17.36 -13.60 15.57
CA ALA A 276 17.96 -12.46 14.87
C ALA A 276 16.93 -11.75 13.99
N GLU A 277 16.18 -12.51 13.21
CA GLU A 277 15.14 -12.00 12.31
C GLU A 277 13.98 -11.36 13.08
N LEU A 278 13.63 -11.95 14.23
CA LEU A 278 12.63 -11.35 15.12
C LEU A 278 13.11 -10.01 15.68
N VAL A 279 14.35 -9.91 16.14
CA VAL A 279 14.94 -8.66 16.63
C VAL A 279 15.00 -7.60 15.53
N ILE A 280 15.43 -7.99 14.33
CA ILE A 280 15.44 -7.10 13.16
C ILE A 280 14.03 -6.60 12.84
N PHE A 281 13.04 -7.47 12.84
CA PHE A 281 11.64 -7.09 12.63
C PHE A 281 11.15 -6.09 13.68
N ILE A 282 11.40 -6.37 14.98
CA ILE A 282 11.03 -5.46 16.08
C ILE A 282 11.71 -4.10 15.90
N LEU A 283 12.99 -4.08 15.52
CA LEU A 283 13.76 -2.87 15.30
C LEU A 283 13.18 -2.03 14.15
N ILE A 284 12.79 -2.67 13.05
CA ILE A 284 12.12 -2.01 11.91
C ILE A 284 10.79 -1.39 12.37
N VAL A 285 9.95 -2.17 13.06
CA VAL A 285 8.64 -1.69 13.56
C VAL A 285 8.82 -0.52 14.51
N LEU A 286 9.77 -0.62 15.45
CA LEU A 286 10.07 0.45 16.41
C LEU A 286 10.54 1.73 15.69
N PHE A 287 11.47 1.59 14.74
CA PHE A 287 11.94 2.73 13.95
C PHE A 287 10.80 3.42 13.19
N MET A 288 9.94 2.63 12.55
CA MET A 288 8.79 3.17 11.82
C MET A 288 7.76 3.80 12.75
N TYR A 289 7.56 3.22 13.95
CA TYR A 289 6.67 3.77 14.96
C TYR A 289 7.15 5.13 15.47
N LEU A 290 8.45 5.27 15.72
CA LEU A 290 9.06 6.50 16.23
C LEU A 290 9.13 7.61 15.17
N ARG A 291 9.30 7.28 13.90
CA ARG A 291 9.56 8.24 12.80
C ARG A 291 8.48 8.31 11.73
N GLY A 292 7.41 7.51 11.80
CA GLY A 292 6.32 7.51 10.82
C GLY A 292 5.47 8.79 10.88
N ALA A 293 5.08 9.32 9.72
CA ALA A 293 4.16 10.45 9.62
C ALA A 293 2.71 10.01 9.89
N LYS A 294 1.94 10.84 10.61
CA LYS A 294 0.54 10.50 10.97
C LYS A 294 -0.45 10.60 9.80
N LEU A 295 -0.26 11.58 8.91
CA LEU A 295 -1.08 11.79 7.70
C LEU A 295 -0.17 12.35 6.59
N PRO A 296 -0.47 12.11 5.28
CA PRO A 296 0.33 12.67 4.19
C PRO A 296 0.29 14.19 4.21
N GLY A 297 1.41 14.80 3.81
CA GLY A 297 1.51 16.24 3.56
C GLY A 297 0.67 16.66 2.35
N ARG A 298 0.48 17.98 2.19
CA ARG A 298 -0.18 18.54 1.00
C ARG A 298 0.72 18.29 -0.22
N GLY A 299 0.18 17.65 -1.28
CA GLY A 299 0.94 17.31 -2.48
C GLY A 299 1.62 15.94 -2.50
N GLU A 300 1.62 15.19 -1.37
CA GLU A 300 2.15 13.81 -1.34
C GLU A 300 1.21 12.75 -1.96
N LEU A 301 0.00 13.13 -2.35
CA LEU A 301 -1.08 12.23 -2.76
C LEU A 301 -1.19 12.00 -4.28
N VAL A 302 -0.11 12.10 -5.03
CA VAL A 302 -0.11 11.65 -6.43
C VAL A 302 0.24 10.15 -6.46
N GLU A 303 -0.50 9.33 -5.72
CA GLU A 303 -0.47 7.88 -5.94
C GLU A 303 -1.32 7.54 -7.16
N LYS A 304 -0.69 6.88 -8.14
CA LYS A 304 -1.38 6.38 -9.33
C LYS A 304 -2.39 5.32 -8.92
N ARG A 305 -3.59 5.39 -9.47
CA ARG A 305 -4.77 4.60 -9.09
C ARG A 305 -4.50 3.10 -9.10
N LEU A 306 -4.97 2.41 -8.09
CA LEU A 306 -5.15 0.96 -8.11
C LEU A 306 -6.36 0.62 -9.01
N PRO A 307 -6.47 -0.66 -9.48
CA PRO A 307 -7.63 -1.09 -10.25
C PRO A 307 -8.95 -0.83 -9.52
N GLU A 308 -10.01 -0.53 -10.28
CA GLU A 308 -11.36 -0.31 -9.74
C GLU A 308 -11.87 -1.55 -8.98
N ALA A 309 -12.66 -1.31 -7.92
CA ALA A 309 -13.29 -2.37 -7.13
C ALA A 309 -14.83 -2.27 -7.28
N PRO A 310 -15.41 -2.72 -8.40
CA PRO A 310 -16.83 -2.60 -8.66
C PRO A 310 -17.67 -3.40 -7.66
N ARG A 311 -18.94 -3.02 -7.52
CA ARG A 311 -19.89 -3.76 -6.70
C ARG A 311 -20.23 -5.10 -7.35
N PRO A 312 -20.18 -6.23 -6.62
CA PRO A 312 -20.58 -7.51 -7.15
C PRO A 312 -22.05 -7.49 -7.55
N GLN A 313 -22.34 -7.81 -8.84
CA GLN A 313 -23.71 -7.92 -9.36
C GLN A 313 -24.13 -9.40 -9.42
N HIS A 314 -25.44 -9.66 -9.43
CA HIS A 314 -26.02 -11.02 -9.57
C HIS A 314 -25.43 -12.10 -8.65
N LEU A 315 -25.06 -11.72 -7.40
CA LEU A 315 -24.32 -12.56 -6.46
C LEU A 315 -24.94 -13.94 -6.25
N VAL A 316 -26.24 -14.01 -6.08
CA VAL A 316 -26.96 -15.28 -5.82
C VAL A 316 -26.83 -16.23 -7.01
N ARG A 317 -27.09 -15.75 -8.23
CA ARG A 317 -27.02 -16.55 -9.44
C ARG A 317 -25.61 -17.06 -9.74
N THR A 318 -24.62 -16.17 -9.68
CA THR A 318 -23.23 -16.55 -9.95
C THR A 318 -22.69 -17.53 -8.90
N THR A 319 -23.02 -17.31 -7.62
CA THR A 319 -22.63 -18.23 -6.54
C THR A 319 -23.30 -19.59 -6.70
N ALA A 320 -24.62 -19.63 -6.96
CA ALA A 320 -25.35 -20.89 -7.12
C ALA A 320 -24.81 -21.74 -8.30
N VAL A 321 -24.52 -21.10 -9.45
CA VAL A 321 -23.93 -21.78 -10.60
C VAL A 321 -22.53 -22.30 -10.26
N GLY A 322 -21.67 -21.48 -9.64
CA GLY A 322 -20.33 -21.89 -9.24
C GLY A 322 -20.34 -23.06 -8.25
N VAL A 323 -21.21 -23.00 -7.25
CA VAL A 323 -21.39 -24.09 -6.25
C VAL A 323 -21.82 -25.39 -6.94
N ALA A 324 -22.81 -25.33 -7.84
CA ALA A 324 -23.30 -26.52 -8.53
C ALA A 324 -22.19 -27.17 -9.38
N ILE A 325 -21.46 -26.35 -10.16
CA ILE A 325 -20.34 -26.84 -10.98
C ILE A 325 -19.25 -27.48 -10.11
N CYS A 326 -18.78 -26.79 -9.06
CA CYS A 326 -17.72 -27.32 -8.19
C CYS A 326 -18.18 -28.57 -7.41
N ALA A 327 -19.42 -28.57 -6.89
CA ALA A 327 -19.95 -29.72 -6.15
C ALA A 327 -20.05 -30.99 -7.01
N ILE A 328 -20.46 -30.85 -8.28
CA ILE A 328 -20.51 -31.95 -9.23
C ILE A 328 -19.07 -32.37 -9.63
N ALA A 329 -18.21 -31.42 -9.93
CA ALA A 329 -16.82 -31.66 -10.30
C ALA A 329 -16.05 -32.44 -9.20
N LEU A 330 -16.26 -32.14 -7.93
CA LEU A 330 -15.65 -32.87 -6.81
C LEU A 330 -16.02 -34.38 -6.78
N VAL A 331 -17.17 -34.77 -7.32
CA VAL A 331 -17.59 -36.19 -7.40
C VAL A 331 -17.12 -36.86 -8.69
N VAL A 332 -17.18 -36.12 -9.79
CA VAL A 332 -16.96 -36.66 -11.15
C VAL A 332 -15.47 -36.69 -11.53
N LEU A 333 -14.69 -35.73 -11.12
CA LEU A 333 -13.27 -35.66 -11.49
C LEU A 333 -12.46 -36.80 -10.85
N PRO A 334 -11.44 -37.34 -11.59
CA PRO A 334 -10.45 -38.25 -11.05
C PRO A 334 -9.77 -37.66 -9.80
N PHE A 335 -9.22 -38.53 -8.94
CA PHE A 335 -8.69 -38.19 -7.65
C PHE A 335 -7.65 -37.05 -7.69
N ASP A 336 -6.78 -37.08 -8.65
CA ASP A 336 -5.72 -36.13 -8.88
C ASP A 336 -6.24 -34.71 -9.24
N PHE A 337 -7.21 -34.64 -10.17
CA PHE A 337 -7.91 -33.39 -10.50
C PHE A 337 -8.82 -32.91 -9.36
N ARG A 338 -9.36 -33.81 -8.55
CA ARG A 338 -10.16 -33.50 -7.37
C ARG A 338 -9.28 -32.84 -6.30
N GLU A 339 -8.08 -33.39 -6.05
CA GLU A 339 -7.11 -32.78 -5.15
C GLU A 339 -6.70 -31.39 -5.63
N ALA A 340 -6.38 -31.24 -6.92
CA ALA A 340 -6.07 -29.95 -7.52
C ALA A 340 -7.23 -28.95 -7.43
N LEU A 341 -8.49 -29.42 -7.52
CA LEU A 341 -9.68 -28.56 -7.32
C LEU A 341 -9.82 -28.12 -5.85
N ILE A 342 -9.55 -29.01 -4.89
CA ILE A 342 -9.54 -28.66 -3.47
C ILE A 342 -8.45 -27.60 -3.20
N ASN A 343 -7.25 -27.79 -3.74
CA ASN A 343 -6.18 -26.79 -3.62
C ASN A 343 -6.56 -25.45 -4.28
N THR A 344 -7.29 -25.46 -5.40
CA THR A 344 -7.86 -24.26 -6.03
C THR A 344 -8.81 -23.52 -5.09
N LEU A 345 -9.69 -24.24 -4.38
CA LEU A 345 -10.61 -23.64 -3.41
C LEU A 345 -9.85 -23.01 -2.23
N ILE A 346 -8.85 -23.71 -1.69
CA ILE A 346 -8.00 -23.19 -0.60
C ILE A 346 -7.23 -21.95 -1.08
N GLY A 347 -6.60 -22.00 -2.25
CA GLY A 347 -5.90 -20.88 -2.88
C GLY A 347 -6.81 -19.66 -3.12
N THR A 348 -8.09 -19.91 -3.49
CA THR A 348 -9.10 -18.85 -3.63
C THR A 348 -9.35 -18.15 -2.29
N VAL A 349 -9.52 -18.89 -1.19
CA VAL A 349 -9.69 -18.28 0.14
C VAL A 349 -8.46 -17.47 0.54
N MET A 350 -7.25 -17.99 0.29
CA MET A 350 -6.02 -17.24 0.52
C MET A 350 -5.97 -15.93 -0.27
N ALA A 351 -6.30 -15.97 -1.56
CA ALA A 351 -6.32 -14.80 -2.42
C ALA A 351 -7.40 -13.77 -2.01
N LEU A 352 -8.56 -14.23 -1.50
CA LEU A 352 -9.59 -13.34 -0.95
C LEU A 352 -9.09 -12.50 0.24
N SER A 353 -8.16 -13.02 1.05
CA SER A 353 -7.55 -12.23 2.12
C SER A 353 -6.80 -11.02 1.58
N LEU A 354 -6.12 -11.17 0.44
CA LEU A 354 -5.41 -10.08 -0.25
C LEU A 354 -6.38 -9.09 -0.93
N VAL A 355 -7.53 -9.56 -1.43
CA VAL A 355 -8.57 -8.67 -1.97
C VAL A 355 -9.04 -7.67 -0.92
N VAL A 356 -9.24 -8.11 0.33
CA VAL A 356 -9.68 -7.22 1.41
C VAL A 356 -8.60 -6.21 1.76
N ILE A 357 -7.37 -6.65 2.03
CA ILE A 357 -6.33 -5.76 2.56
C ILE A 357 -5.68 -4.90 1.46
N THR A 358 -5.33 -5.51 0.34
CA THR A 358 -4.66 -4.80 -0.75
C THR A 358 -5.69 -4.22 -1.73
N GLY A 359 -6.70 -4.99 -2.09
CA GLY A 359 -7.73 -4.58 -3.05
C GLY A 359 -8.62 -3.45 -2.51
N PHE A 360 -9.16 -3.55 -1.30
CA PHE A 360 -10.13 -2.57 -0.80
C PHE A 360 -9.49 -1.43 0.02
N VAL A 361 -8.35 -1.65 0.69
CA VAL A 361 -7.72 -0.62 1.53
C VAL A 361 -6.42 -0.09 0.95
N GLY A 362 -5.88 -0.75 -0.10
CA GLY A 362 -4.64 -0.33 -0.74
C GLY A 362 -3.38 -0.59 0.10
N GLN A 363 -3.47 -1.45 1.12
CA GLN A 363 -2.33 -1.78 1.96
C GLN A 363 -1.61 -3.01 1.41
N ILE A 364 -0.36 -2.83 0.96
CA ILE A 364 0.45 -3.94 0.44
C ILE A 364 0.96 -4.77 1.62
N SER A 365 0.46 -6.00 1.75
CA SER A 365 0.84 -6.89 2.83
C SER A 365 1.20 -8.28 2.30
N VAL A 366 2.38 -8.76 2.69
CA VAL A 366 2.92 -10.07 2.30
C VAL A 366 2.60 -11.14 3.33
N VAL A 367 2.15 -10.75 4.53
CA VAL A 367 2.06 -11.65 5.69
C VAL A 367 0.89 -12.65 5.64
N GLN A 368 -0.07 -12.52 4.71
CA GLN A 368 -1.31 -13.31 4.71
C GLN A 368 -1.08 -14.81 4.64
N LEU A 369 -0.14 -15.27 3.79
CA LEU A 369 0.20 -16.70 3.72
C LEU A 369 0.80 -17.20 5.04
N THR A 370 1.66 -16.41 5.65
CA THR A 370 2.27 -16.73 6.94
C THR A 370 1.22 -16.77 8.06
N LEU A 371 0.22 -15.89 8.05
CA LEU A 371 -0.91 -15.94 8.98
C LEU A 371 -1.76 -17.23 8.78
N ALA A 372 -1.88 -17.71 7.55
CA ALA A 372 -2.47 -19.02 7.28
C ALA A 372 -1.62 -20.15 7.91
N GLY A 373 -0.29 -20.10 7.78
CA GLY A 373 0.63 -21.00 8.46
C GLY A 373 0.47 -20.97 9.97
N VAL A 374 0.40 -19.79 10.58
CA VAL A 374 0.15 -19.63 12.02
C VAL A 374 -1.12 -20.37 12.46
N SER A 375 -2.22 -20.26 11.69
CA SER A 375 -3.45 -21.00 11.98
C SER A 375 -3.22 -22.51 11.93
N GLY A 376 -2.56 -23.01 10.87
CA GLY A 376 -2.25 -24.43 10.69
C GLY A 376 -1.39 -25.00 11.83
N PHE A 377 -0.29 -24.34 12.18
CA PHE A 377 0.58 -24.75 13.28
C PHE A 377 -0.13 -24.70 14.64
N THR A 378 -0.99 -23.68 14.85
CA THR A 378 -1.80 -23.60 16.07
C THR A 378 -2.78 -24.78 16.18
N ILE A 379 -3.41 -25.19 15.08
CA ILE A 379 -4.29 -26.37 15.04
C ILE A 379 -3.51 -27.61 15.41
N SER A 380 -2.34 -27.84 14.79
CA SER A 380 -1.49 -28.97 15.09
C SER A 380 -1.11 -29.01 16.57
N HIS A 381 -0.61 -27.89 17.10
CA HIS A 381 -0.18 -27.80 18.50
C HIS A 381 -1.31 -28.06 19.48
N LEU A 382 -2.51 -27.49 19.27
CA LEU A 382 -3.68 -27.69 20.12
C LEU A 382 -4.20 -29.12 20.04
N ALA A 383 -4.23 -29.70 18.86
CA ALA A 383 -4.76 -31.02 18.67
C ALA A 383 -3.82 -32.10 19.21
N VAL A 384 -2.49 -32.00 19.01
CA VAL A 384 -1.50 -32.97 19.44
C VAL A 384 -1.23 -32.87 20.96
N ASN A 385 -1.04 -31.63 21.47
CA ASN A 385 -0.59 -31.42 22.84
C ASN A 385 -1.75 -31.26 23.84
N ALA A 386 -2.88 -30.68 23.42
CA ALA A 386 -4.02 -30.40 24.26
C ALA A 386 -5.26 -31.29 23.97
N GLY A 387 -5.22 -32.13 22.93
CA GLY A 387 -6.37 -32.96 22.52
C GLY A 387 -7.55 -32.15 21.98
N ILE A 388 -7.37 -30.86 21.66
CA ILE A 388 -8.44 -29.99 21.18
C ILE A 388 -8.55 -30.14 19.65
N GLY A 389 -9.61 -30.81 19.20
CA GLY A 389 -9.89 -31.05 17.78
C GLY A 389 -10.83 -30.05 17.16
N PHE A 390 -11.38 -30.42 16.00
CA PHE A 390 -12.42 -29.65 15.30
C PHE A 390 -13.73 -29.61 16.11
N PRO A 391 -14.47 -28.48 16.17
CA PRO A 391 -14.25 -27.18 15.46
C PRO A 391 -13.45 -26.17 16.28
N LEU A 392 -13.03 -26.46 17.51
CA LEU A 392 -12.38 -25.46 18.37
C LEU A 392 -10.95 -25.12 17.90
N ALA A 393 -10.18 -26.11 17.45
CA ALA A 393 -8.81 -25.88 17.01
C ALA A 393 -8.71 -24.90 15.83
N PRO A 394 -9.49 -25.03 14.73
CA PRO A 394 -9.45 -24.05 13.63
C PRO A 394 -9.97 -22.65 14.02
N LEU A 395 -10.93 -22.57 14.95
CA LEU A 395 -11.37 -21.28 15.49
C LEU A 395 -10.25 -20.60 16.29
N ALA A 396 -9.57 -21.34 17.16
CA ALA A 396 -8.43 -20.84 17.93
C ALA A 396 -7.26 -20.46 17.00
N GLY A 397 -6.94 -21.30 15.99
CA GLY A 397 -5.91 -21.01 15.00
C GLY A 397 -6.20 -19.72 14.21
N THR A 398 -7.45 -19.56 13.78
CA THR A 398 -7.89 -18.33 13.11
C THR A 398 -7.79 -17.11 14.04
N LEU A 399 -8.17 -17.25 15.31
CA LEU A 399 -8.06 -16.17 16.30
C LEU A 399 -6.60 -15.75 16.53
N VAL A 400 -5.68 -16.72 16.67
CA VAL A 400 -4.24 -16.42 16.80
C VAL A 400 -3.71 -15.71 15.55
N ALA A 401 -4.13 -16.14 14.36
CA ALA A 401 -3.79 -15.48 13.11
C ALA A 401 -4.31 -14.01 13.08
N VAL A 402 -5.54 -13.76 13.56
CA VAL A 402 -6.09 -12.41 13.68
C VAL A 402 -5.28 -11.56 14.68
N ILE A 403 -4.92 -12.10 15.84
CA ILE A 403 -4.12 -11.37 16.84
C ILE A 403 -2.76 -10.98 16.25
N LEU A 404 -2.04 -11.90 15.62
CA LEU A 404 -0.76 -11.61 14.98
C LEU A 404 -0.92 -10.67 13.78
N GLY A 405 -1.99 -10.81 13.01
CA GLY A 405 -2.35 -9.87 11.94
C GLY A 405 -2.58 -8.46 12.45
N LEU A 406 -3.23 -8.28 13.59
CA LEU A 406 -3.42 -6.97 14.23
C LEU A 406 -2.12 -6.40 14.81
N ILE A 407 -1.23 -7.24 15.33
CA ILE A 407 0.11 -6.81 15.79
C ILE A 407 0.93 -6.28 14.60
N THR A 408 0.93 -7.01 13.48
CA THR A 408 1.60 -6.54 12.25
C THR A 408 0.93 -5.28 11.69
N ALA A 409 -0.40 -5.15 11.82
CA ALA A 409 -1.15 -3.96 11.43
C ALA A 409 -0.78 -2.71 12.22
N ALA A 410 -0.27 -2.84 13.46
CA ALA A 410 0.15 -1.69 14.25
C ALA A 410 1.22 -0.85 13.53
N SER A 411 2.08 -1.47 12.74
CA SER A 411 3.03 -0.80 11.85
C SER A 411 2.34 -0.04 10.71
N ALA A 412 1.27 -0.61 10.14
CA ALA A 412 0.50 -0.03 9.03
C ALA A 412 -0.23 1.27 9.40
N LEU A 413 -0.43 1.54 10.69
CA LEU A 413 -1.07 2.79 11.15
C LEU A 413 -0.22 4.02 10.88
N ARG A 414 1.10 3.86 10.73
CA ARG A 414 2.06 4.97 10.53
C ARG A 414 2.88 4.84 9.25
N VAL A 415 2.78 3.71 8.57
CA VAL A 415 3.55 3.39 7.37
C VAL A 415 2.59 3.16 6.22
N ARG A 416 2.96 3.53 5.01
CA ARG A 416 2.10 3.48 3.82
C ARG A 416 2.81 2.89 2.63
N GLY A 417 1.99 2.47 1.66
CA GLY A 417 2.48 2.03 0.36
C GLY A 417 3.51 0.91 0.46
N VAL A 418 4.58 1.04 -0.30
CA VAL A 418 5.61 0.00 -0.44
C VAL A 418 6.44 -0.20 0.83
N SER A 419 6.57 0.82 1.69
CA SER A 419 7.28 0.68 2.97
C SER A 419 6.58 -0.32 3.91
N LEU A 420 5.25 -0.43 3.84
CA LEU A 420 4.51 -1.44 4.58
C LEU A 420 4.79 -2.85 4.06
N ALA A 421 4.94 -3.02 2.74
CA ALA A 421 5.32 -4.31 2.16
C ALA A 421 6.65 -4.81 2.73
N VAL A 422 7.64 -3.92 2.91
CA VAL A 422 8.94 -4.27 3.53
C VAL A 422 8.76 -4.71 4.98
N VAL A 423 7.96 -4.00 5.76
CA VAL A 423 7.69 -4.37 7.16
C VAL A 423 6.97 -5.72 7.26
N THR A 424 5.97 -5.95 6.42
CA THR A 424 5.23 -7.23 6.42
C THR A 424 6.09 -8.37 5.87
N LEU A 425 7.01 -8.11 4.94
CA LEU A 425 7.99 -9.09 4.48
C LEU A 425 8.97 -9.49 5.60
N ALA A 426 9.46 -8.52 6.38
CA ALA A 426 10.26 -8.81 7.57
C ALA A 426 9.48 -9.61 8.61
N ALA A 427 8.17 -9.36 8.76
CA ALA A 427 7.30 -10.16 9.61
C ALA A 427 7.18 -11.61 9.13
N VAL A 428 7.08 -11.85 7.81
CA VAL A 428 7.08 -13.21 7.24
C VAL A 428 8.33 -13.96 7.67
N VAL A 429 9.52 -13.37 7.44
CA VAL A 429 10.80 -14.02 7.80
C VAL A 429 10.90 -14.27 9.30
N ALA A 430 10.52 -13.29 10.12
CA ALA A 430 10.55 -13.44 11.57
C ALA A 430 9.60 -14.55 12.07
N ILE A 431 8.37 -14.61 11.58
CA ILE A 431 7.39 -15.63 11.99
C ILE A 431 7.81 -17.02 11.49
N THR A 432 8.29 -17.12 10.24
CA THR A 432 8.73 -18.40 9.68
C THR A 432 9.94 -18.94 10.45
N ASN A 433 10.99 -18.14 10.62
CA ASN A 433 12.23 -18.62 11.25
C ASN A 433 12.08 -18.80 12.77
N PHE A 434 11.47 -17.83 13.47
CA PHE A 434 11.29 -17.93 14.93
C PHE A 434 10.13 -18.85 15.34
N GLY A 435 9.03 -18.85 14.58
CA GLY A 435 7.82 -19.62 14.90
C GLY A 435 7.82 -21.01 14.27
N PHE A 436 7.86 -21.10 12.94
CA PHE A 436 7.62 -22.37 12.24
C PHE A 436 8.81 -23.31 12.29
N LEU A 437 10.04 -22.80 12.21
CA LEU A 437 11.27 -23.60 12.35
C LEU A 437 11.58 -24.00 13.81
N ASN A 438 10.87 -23.47 14.77
CA ASN A 438 10.99 -23.86 16.17
C ASN A 438 10.48 -25.27 16.36
N THR A 439 11.32 -26.18 16.87
CA THR A 439 11.01 -27.61 17.01
C THR A 439 9.86 -27.90 17.99
N THR A 440 9.66 -27.06 19.01
CA THR A 440 8.56 -27.23 19.98
C THR A 440 7.23 -26.67 19.49
N TRP A 441 7.23 -25.71 18.59
CA TRP A 441 6.01 -25.06 18.08
C TRP A 441 5.64 -25.51 16.66
N GLY A 442 6.62 -25.53 15.78
CA GLY A 442 6.41 -25.78 14.35
C GLY A 442 6.88 -27.15 13.88
N GLY A 443 7.45 -27.97 14.77
CA GLY A 443 8.01 -29.26 14.38
C GLY A 443 9.33 -29.19 13.59
N GLY A 444 9.91 -28.00 13.47
CA GLY A 444 11.14 -27.76 12.72
C GLY A 444 10.99 -28.02 11.22
N GLN A 445 11.99 -28.65 10.59
CA GLN A 445 11.96 -28.97 9.16
C GLN A 445 11.06 -30.17 8.83
N THR A 446 10.78 -31.04 9.79
CA THR A 446 9.96 -32.25 9.57
C THR A 446 8.47 -31.95 9.54
N GLY A 447 8.07 -30.73 9.96
CA GLY A 447 6.67 -30.32 10.06
C GLY A 447 5.93 -30.91 11.25
N SER A 448 4.69 -30.48 11.45
CA SER A 448 3.82 -30.88 12.54
C SER A 448 2.59 -31.60 12.01
N PRO A 449 2.22 -32.77 12.57
CA PRO A 449 1.05 -33.54 12.14
C PRO A 449 -0.24 -32.86 12.53
N VAL A 450 -1.26 -32.98 11.69
CA VAL A 450 -2.60 -32.48 11.93
C VAL A 450 -3.56 -33.66 11.97
N PRO A 451 -4.37 -33.84 13.04
CA PRO A 451 -5.32 -34.95 13.13
C PRO A 451 -6.47 -34.80 12.13
N GLU A 452 -7.19 -35.87 11.92
CA GLU A 452 -8.33 -35.93 11.00
C GLU A 452 -9.46 -34.98 11.45
N LEU A 453 -10.13 -34.38 10.43
CA LEU A 453 -11.26 -33.49 10.64
C LEU A 453 -12.52 -34.32 10.99
N LYS A 454 -12.82 -34.45 12.28
CA LYS A 454 -13.99 -35.18 12.78
C LYS A 454 -14.97 -34.27 13.49
N LEU A 455 -16.25 -34.34 13.17
CA LEU A 455 -17.35 -33.63 13.83
C LEU A 455 -18.38 -34.59 14.34
N LEU A 456 -18.59 -34.64 15.67
CA LEU A 456 -19.56 -35.54 16.31
C LEU A 456 -19.44 -37.01 15.86
N GLY A 457 -18.21 -37.49 15.60
CA GLY A 457 -17.95 -38.86 15.13
C GLY A 457 -18.01 -39.05 13.61
N LEU A 458 -18.48 -38.04 12.86
CA LEU A 458 -18.46 -38.06 11.39
C LEU A 458 -17.09 -37.61 10.90
N ASP A 459 -16.47 -38.39 10.02
CA ASP A 459 -15.24 -38.01 9.34
C ASP A 459 -15.58 -37.10 8.15
N LEU A 460 -15.13 -35.86 8.24
CA LEU A 460 -15.29 -34.82 7.19
C LEU A 460 -13.95 -34.52 6.47
N GLY A 461 -12.90 -35.27 6.81
CA GLY A 461 -11.56 -35.07 6.27
C GLY A 461 -11.35 -35.67 4.87
N PRO A 462 -10.14 -35.49 4.31
CA PRO A 462 -9.80 -36.07 3.00
C PRO A 462 -9.88 -37.60 2.94
N ARG A 463 -9.86 -38.28 4.10
CA ARG A 463 -9.94 -39.74 4.21
C ARG A 463 -11.35 -40.25 4.52
N ALA A 464 -12.37 -39.38 4.52
CA ALA A 464 -13.76 -39.77 4.79
C ALA A 464 -14.23 -40.93 3.90
N GLY A 465 -15.20 -41.73 4.38
CA GLY A 465 -15.62 -42.98 3.71
C GLY A 465 -16.27 -42.80 2.33
N PHE A 466 -16.92 -41.67 2.07
CA PHE A 466 -17.52 -41.39 0.78
C PHE A 466 -16.44 -41.13 -0.30
N ARG A 467 -16.50 -41.83 -1.42
CA ARG A 467 -15.55 -41.72 -2.53
C ARG A 467 -16.18 -41.05 -3.74
N GLY A 468 -15.35 -40.45 -4.61
CA GLY A 468 -15.81 -40.04 -5.94
C GLY A 468 -16.13 -41.22 -6.86
N LEU A 469 -16.52 -40.93 -8.10
CA LEU A 469 -16.84 -41.99 -9.09
C LEU A 469 -15.65 -42.89 -9.41
N ASP A 470 -14.44 -42.43 -9.16
CA ASP A 470 -13.20 -43.19 -9.35
C ASP A 470 -12.84 -44.11 -8.17
N GLY A 471 -13.58 -44.05 -7.07
CA GLY A 471 -13.32 -44.83 -5.85
C GLY A 471 -12.08 -44.41 -5.01
N ASN A 472 -11.34 -43.39 -5.41
CA ASN A 472 -10.07 -42.99 -4.83
C ASN A 472 -10.18 -41.80 -3.84
N LEU A 473 -9.10 -41.56 -3.06
CA LEU A 473 -8.89 -40.39 -2.20
C LEU A 473 -8.34 -39.22 -3.05
N PRO A 474 -8.53 -37.93 -2.63
CA PRO A 474 -9.23 -37.49 -1.43
C PRO A 474 -10.76 -37.62 -1.56
N SER A 475 -11.43 -37.70 -0.41
CA SER A 475 -12.90 -37.77 -0.36
C SER A 475 -13.55 -36.47 -0.87
N PRO A 476 -14.63 -36.55 -1.67
CA PRO A 476 -15.45 -35.39 -2.03
C PRO A 476 -16.02 -34.63 -0.85
N VAL A 477 -16.20 -35.31 0.32
CA VAL A 477 -16.76 -34.71 1.54
C VAL A 477 -15.88 -33.52 2.00
N PHE A 478 -14.56 -33.71 2.07
CA PHE A 478 -13.66 -32.61 2.41
C PHE A 478 -13.71 -31.50 1.35
N GLY A 479 -13.82 -31.87 0.07
CA GLY A 479 -14.00 -30.90 -1.01
C GLY A 479 -15.24 -30.02 -0.83
N TRP A 480 -16.36 -30.62 -0.37
CA TRP A 480 -17.57 -29.85 -0.07
C TRP A 480 -17.40 -28.95 1.17
N VAL A 481 -16.65 -29.37 2.18
CA VAL A 481 -16.28 -28.52 3.33
C VAL A 481 -15.45 -27.32 2.83
N ALA A 482 -14.43 -27.57 2.00
CA ALA A 482 -13.61 -26.52 1.41
C ALA A 482 -14.44 -25.57 0.55
N LEU A 483 -15.38 -26.11 -0.28
CA LEU A 483 -16.30 -25.33 -1.08
C LEU A 483 -17.21 -24.45 -0.21
N ALA A 484 -17.78 -24.99 0.87
CA ALA A 484 -18.65 -24.23 1.78
C ALA A 484 -17.90 -23.07 2.43
N VAL A 485 -16.67 -23.28 2.89
CA VAL A 485 -15.81 -22.22 3.47
C VAL A 485 -15.44 -21.19 2.39
N THR A 486 -15.10 -21.63 1.18
CA THR A 486 -14.78 -20.71 0.06
C THR A 486 -15.98 -19.85 -0.30
N VAL A 487 -17.16 -20.42 -0.39
CA VAL A 487 -18.40 -19.68 -0.65
C VAL A 487 -18.70 -18.69 0.48
N ALA A 488 -18.57 -19.11 1.73
CA ALA A 488 -18.76 -18.23 2.90
C ALA A 488 -17.77 -17.06 2.87
N ALA A 489 -16.50 -17.30 2.53
CA ALA A 489 -15.50 -16.25 2.39
C ALA A 489 -15.83 -15.30 1.22
N CYS A 490 -16.22 -15.82 0.03
CA CYS A 490 -16.66 -14.99 -1.10
C CYS A 490 -17.87 -14.11 -0.75
N LEU A 491 -18.86 -14.69 -0.07
CA LEU A 491 -20.05 -13.94 0.36
C LEU A 491 -19.72 -12.88 1.41
N THR A 492 -18.80 -13.17 2.33
CA THR A 492 -18.31 -12.21 3.33
C THR A 492 -17.62 -11.04 2.64
N VAL A 493 -16.73 -11.29 1.70
CA VAL A 493 -16.02 -10.23 0.94
C VAL A 493 -17.02 -9.41 0.09
N ALA A 494 -18.00 -10.08 -0.54
CA ALA A 494 -19.06 -9.41 -1.29
C ALA A 494 -19.94 -8.53 -0.39
N TRP A 495 -20.28 -9.02 0.79
CA TRP A 495 -21.06 -8.27 1.78
C TRP A 495 -20.29 -7.07 2.29
N VAL A 496 -19.00 -7.23 2.62
CA VAL A 496 -18.11 -6.13 2.98
C VAL A 496 -18.12 -5.07 1.88
N ARG A 497 -17.88 -5.46 0.60
CA ARG A 497 -17.84 -4.49 -0.52
C ARG A 497 -19.17 -3.74 -0.73
N ARG A 498 -20.31 -4.42 -0.58
CA ARG A 498 -21.63 -3.78 -0.72
C ARG A 498 -22.01 -2.89 0.45
N GLY A 499 -21.46 -3.17 1.63
CA GLY A 499 -21.75 -2.50 2.88
C GLY A 499 -21.01 -1.16 3.05
N ASP A 500 -21.36 -0.49 4.14
CA ASP A 500 -20.73 0.77 4.55
C ASP A 500 -19.22 0.60 4.82
N LEU A 501 -18.81 -0.54 5.38
CA LEU A 501 -17.41 -0.84 5.64
C LEU A 501 -16.57 -0.83 4.34
N GLY A 502 -17.07 -1.43 3.26
CA GLY A 502 -16.36 -1.45 1.98
C GLY A 502 -16.24 -0.05 1.35
N ARG A 503 -17.28 0.78 1.46
CA ARG A 503 -17.21 2.19 1.03
C ARG A 503 -16.14 2.95 1.81
N ARG A 504 -16.10 2.81 3.14
CA ARG A 504 -15.07 3.43 3.99
C ARG A 504 -13.67 2.92 3.66
N MET A 505 -13.51 1.63 3.38
CA MET A 505 -12.23 1.05 2.96
C MET A 505 -11.74 1.68 1.66
N LEU A 506 -12.59 1.79 0.63
CA LEU A 506 -12.25 2.40 -0.65
C LEU A 506 -12.02 3.91 -0.54
N ALA A 507 -12.77 4.61 0.31
CA ALA A 507 -12.53 6.02 0.60
C ALA A 507 -11.13 6.25 1.22
N VAL A 508 -10.73 5.41 2.20
CA VAL A 508 -9.39 5.45 2.80
C VAL A 508 -8.31 5.08 1.78
N ARG A 509 -8.59 4.12 0.88
CA ARG A 509 -7.68 3.73 -0.21
C ARG A 509 -7.43 4.90 -1.16
N SER A 510 -8.49 5.58 -1.55
CA SER A 510 -8.45 6.67 -2.53
C SER A 510 -7.77 7.91 -1.95
N ASN A 511 -8.23 8.38 -0.77
CA ASN A 511 -7.68 9.56 -0.12
C ASN A 511 -7.93 9.57 1.39
N GLU A 512 -6.89 9.29 2.20
CA GLU A 512 -7.00 9.26 3.66
C GLU A 512 -7.36 10.63 4.28
N ARG A 513 -6.92 11.75 3.68
CA ARG A 513 -7.25 13.09 4.17
C ARG A 513 -8.72 13.41 3.91
N ALA A 514 -9.19 13.16 2.70
CA ALA A 514 -10.59 13.36 2.34
C ALA A 514 -11.51 12.44 3.16
N ALA A 515 -11.09 11.19 3.43
CA ALA A 515 -11.81 10.27 4.30
C ALA A 515 -11.91 10.80 5.74
N ALA A 516 -10.81 11.35 6.29
CA ALA A 516 -10.82 11.97 7.62
C ALA A 516 -11.73 13.22 7.67
N ALA A 517 -11.75 14.02 6.61
CA ALA A 517 -12.68 15.16 6.49
C ALA A 517 -14.16 14.72 6.38
N ALA A 518 -14.42 13.50 5.90
CA ALA A 518 -15.74 12.87 5.85
C ALA A 518 -16.05 12.02 7.12
N ALA A 519 -15.48 12.38 8.28
CA ALA A 519 -15.72 11.75 9.60
C ALA A 519 -15.30 10.28 9.72
N ILE A 520 -14.50 9.74 8.79
CA ILE A 520 -13.94 8.38 8.83
C ILE A 520 -12.61 8.39 9.58
N ASP A 521 -12.44 7.45 10.52
CA ASP A 521 -11.13 7.17 11.12
C ASP A 521 -10.31 6.21 10.24
N PRO A 522 -9.26 6.67 9.51
CA PRO A 522 -8.49 5.80 8.64
C PRO A 522 -7.77 4.67 9.38
N ARG A 523 -7.41 4.88 10.66
CA ARG A 523 -6.70 3.89 11.47
C ARG A 523 -7.60 2.71 11.80
N MET A 524 -8.83 3.00 12.27
CA MET A 524 -9.80 1.96 12.61
C MET A 524 -10.20 1.14 11.37
N VAL A 525 -10.40 1.80 10.22
CA VAL A 525 -10.71 1.12 8.96
C VAL A 525 -9.58 0.17 8.56
N LYS A 526 -8.32 0.60 8.65
CA LYS A 526 -7.16 -0.26 8.39
C LYS A 526 -7.08 -1.45 9.34
N LEU A 527 -7.26 -1.23 10.64
CA LEU A 527 -7.25 -2.31 11.64
C LEU A 527 -8.35 -3.36 11.38
N ILE A 528 -9.57 -2.92 11.09
CA ILE A 528 -10.67 -3.83 10.75
C ILE A 528 -10.35 -4.63 9.48
N ALA A 529 -9.80 -3.99 8.46
CA ALA A 529 -9.41 -4.66 7.22
C ALA A 529 -8.33 -5.72 7.45
N PHE A 530 -7.30 -5.42 8.26
CA PHE A 530 -6.28 -6.40 8.65
C PHE A 530 -6.89 -7.56 9.43
N GLY A 531 -7.80 -7.30 10.38
CA GLY A 531 -8.49 -8.34 11.13
C GLY A 531 -9.32 -9.27 10.25
N VAL A 532 -10.12 -8.70 9.34
CA VAL A 532 -10.94 -9.49 8.38
C VAL A 532 -10.03 -10.30 7.44
N SER A 533 -8.99 -9.66 6.89
CA SER A 533 -8.02 -10.34 6.02
C SER A 533 -7.31 -11.49 6.74
N ALA A 534 -6.85 -11.27 7.97
CA ALA A 534 -6.20 -12.30 8.79
C ALA A 534 -7.14 -13.45 9.15
N ALA A 535 -8.43 -13.16 9.41
CA ALA A 535 -9.43 -14.20 9.66
C ALA A 535 -9.64 -15.08 8.42
N ILE A 536 -9.76 -14.48 7.23
CA ILE A 536 -9.87 -15.22 5.97
C ILE A 536 -8.61 -16.05 5.71
N ALA A 537 -7.42 -15.49 5.94
CA ALA A 537 -6.14 -16.20 5.80
C ALA A 537 -6.05 -17.36 6.80
N GLY A 538 -6.46 -17.17 8.06
CA GLY A 538 -6.49 -18.22 9.07
C GLY A 538 -7.42 -19.37 8.71
N LEU A 539 -8.60 -19.08 8.15
CA LEU A 539 -9.51 -20.10 7.60
C LEU A 539 -8.88 -20.89 6.47
N ALA A 540 -8.19 -20.22 5.53
CA ALA A 540 -7.47 -20.88 4.44
C ALA A 540 -6.37 -21.80 4.97
N GLY A 541 -5.61 -21.36 5.99
CA GLY A 541 -4.59 -22.15 6.67
C GLY A 541 -5.16 -23.36 7.39
N SER A 542 -6.35 -23.22 7.99
CA SER A 542 -7.07 -24.34 8.59
C SER A 542 -7.44 -25.42 7.55
N LEU A 543 -8.00 -24.99 6.41
CA LEU A 543 -8.32 -25.92 5.30
C LEU A 543 -7.06 -26.61 4.78
N TYR A 544 -5.97 -25.84 4.60
CA TYR A 544 -4.69 -26.36 4.17
C TYR A 544 -4.16 -27.45 5.13
N ALA A 545 -4.15 -27.15 6.43
CA ALA A 545 -3.67 -28.06 7.47
C ALA A 545 -4.43 -29.41 7.46
N TYR A 546 -5.75 -29.37 7.35
CA TYR A 546 -6.56 -30.59 7.26
C TYR A 546 -6.42 -31.32 5.92
N ASN A 547 -6.21 -30.59 4.80
CA ASN A 547 -6.03 -31.21 3.49
C ASN A 547 -4.78 -32.09 3.44
N PHE A 548 -3.67 -31.56 3.91
CA PHE A 548 -2.38 -32.26 3.86
C PHE A 548 -2.11 -33.15 5.06
N GLY A 549 -2.86 -33.03 6.16
CA GLY A 549 -2.63 -33.79 7.40
C GLY A 549 -1.30 -33.47 8.10
N SER A 550 -0.58 -32.48 7.60
CA SER A 550 0.66 -31.95 8.20
C SER A 550 0.90 -30.50 7.77
N VAL A 551 1.62 -29.77 8.59
CA VAL A 551 2.00 -28.38 8.32
C VAL A 551 3.51 -28.26 8.43
N SER A 552 4.17 -27.74 7.38
CA SER A 552 5.64 -27.56 7.32
C SER A 552 6.00 -26.12 6.98
N ALA A 553 7.16 -25.66 7.45
CA ALA A 553 7.59 -24.26 7.30
C ALA A 553 7.84 -23.86 5.84
N ASP A 554 8.35 -24.78 5.02
CA ASP A 554 8.66 -24.58 3.59
C ASP A 554 7.44 -24.19 2.74
N ARG A 555 6.23 -24.52 3.20
CA ARG A 555 4.99 -24.17 2.50
C ARG A 555 4.52 -22.73 2.74
N PHE A 556 5.05 -22.08 3.76
CA PHE A 556 4.67 -20.72 4.18
C PHE A 556 5.86 -19.77 4.15
N ASP A 557 6.81 -20.05 3.29
CA ASP A 557 8.03 -19.28 3.09
C ASP A 557 7.78 -17.93 2.37
N VAL A 558 8.83 -17.14 2.29
CA VAL A 558 8.80 -15.79 1.69
C VAL A 558 8.43 -15.84 0.20
N PHE A 559 9.01 -16.79 -0.57
CA PHE A 559 8.78 -16.86 -2.02
C PHE A 559 7.36 -17.29 -2.36
N THR A 560 6.83 -18.25 -1.60
CA THR A 560 5.43 -18.68 -1.73
C THR A 560 4.47 -17.54 -1.36
N ALA A 561 4.79 -16.76 -0.32
CA ALA A 561 4.00 -15.58 0.06
C ALA A 561 4.03 -14.49 -1.02
N LEU A 562 5.18 -14.24 -1.62
CA LEU A 562 5.33 -13.30 -2.72
C LEU A 562 4.62 -13.79 -4.00
N SER A 563 4.70 -15.09 -4.30
CA SER A 563 3.99 -15.70 -5.44
C SER A 563 2.48 -15.60 -5.31
N LEU A 564 1.94 -15.73 -4.10
CA LEU A 564 0.51 -15.54 -3.84
C LEU A 564 0.04 -14.11 -4.19
N ILE A 565 0.82 -13.09 -3.83
CA ILE A 565 0.54 -11.69 -4.21
C ILE A 565 0.59 -11.53 -5.73
N ALA A 566 1.58 -12.14 -6.38
CA ALA A 566 1.72 -12.12 -7.82
C ALA A 566 0.49 -12.70 -8.52
N PHE A 567 0.04 -13.88 -8.09
CA PHE A 567 -1.13 -14.53 -8.62
C PHE A 567 -2.43 -13.77 -8.35
N ALA A 568 -2.58 -13.20 -7.14
CA ALA A 568 -3.71 -12.37 -6.78
C ALA A 568 -3.79 -11.10 -7.66
N TYR A 569 -2.65 -10.49 -7.94
CA TYR A 569 -2.60 -9.32 -8.83
C TYR A 569 -2.89 -9.69 -10.27
N ALA A 570 -2.27 -10.76 -10.80
CA ALA A 570 -2.53 -11.27 -12.16
C ALA A 570 -4.00 -11.64 -12.35
N GLY A 571 -4.63 -12.23 -11.33
CA GLY A 571 -6.05 -12.54 -11.33
C GLY A 571 -6.95 -11.30 -11.33
N GLY A 572 -6.55 -10.23 -10.65
CA GLY A 572 -7.31 -9.01 -10.43
C GLY A 572 -7.59 -8.80 -8.94
N ILE A 573 -6.65 -8.12 -8.27
CA ILE A 573 -6.57 -8.01 -6.80
C ILE A 573 -7.76 -7.32 -6.14
N THR A 574 -8.60 -6.63 -6.88
CA THR A 574 -9.78 -5.91 -6.38
C THR A 574 -11.10 -6.68 -6.56
N LEU A 575 -11.04 -7.85 -7.24
CA LEU A 575 -12.22 -8.61 -7.64
C LEU A 575 -12.28 -9.98 -6.95
N ILE A 576 -13.47 -10.40 -6.56
CA ILE A 576 -13.71 -11.78 -6.06
C ILE A 576 -13.41 -12.81 -7.16
N SER A 577 -13.83 -12.53 -8.41
CA SER A 577 -13.48 -13.37 -9.56
C SER A 577 -11.97 -13.43 -9.81
N GLY A 578 -11.24 -12.35 -9.49
CA GLY A 578 -9.78 -12.32 -9.53
C GLY A 578 -9.16 -13.26 -8.51
N ALA A 579 -9.71 -13.33 -7.29
CA ALA A 579 -9.27 -14.30 -6.27
C ALA A 579 -9.53 -15.75 -6.70
N VAL A 580 -10.66 -16.04 -7.38
CA VAL A 580 -10.94 -17.36 -7.93
C VAL A 580 -9.93 -17.72 -9.01
N PHE A 581 -9.60 -16.77 -9.89
CA PHE A 581 -8.57 -16.99 -10.91
C PHE A 581 -7.19 -17.19 -10.28
N ALA A 582 -6.83 -16.41 -9.26
CA ALA A 582 -5.59 -16.59 -8.51
C ALA A 582 -5.50 -17.97 -7.86
N GLY A 583 -6.60 -18.44 -7.25
CA GLY A 583 -6.71 -19.79 -6.72
C GLY A 583 -6.51 -20.86 -7.78
N LEU A 584 -7.06 -20.66 -8.99
CA LEU A 584 -6.92 -21.58 -10.12
C LEU A 584 -5.49 -21.74 -10.61
N ILE A 585 -4.69 -20.64 -10.57
CA ILE A 585 -3.29 -20.62 -11.01
C ILE A 585 -2.30 -20.76 -9.83
N SER A 586 -2.77 -20.94 -8.58
CA SER A 586 -1.89 -21.13 -7.42
C SER A 586 -1.13 -22.46 -7.50
N THR A 587 -0.06 -22.60 -6.72
CA THR A 587 0.75 -23.81 -6.70
C THR A 587 -0.09 -25.05 -6.37
N GLN A 588 0.08 -26.12 -7.12
CA GLN A 588 -0.68 -27.39 -6.99
C GLN A 588 -2.20 -27.27 -7.27
N ALA A 589 -2.66 -26.15 -7.82
CA ALA A 589 -4.06 -25.96 -8.20
C ALA A 589 -4.35 -26.59 -9.57
N LEU A 590 -5.61 -26.48 -10.01
CA LEU A 590 -6.12 -27.15 -11.19
C LEU A 590 -5.36 -26.81 -12.47
N PHE A 591 -5.00 -25.55 -12.68
CA PHE A 591 -4.32 -25.11 -13.90
C PHE A 591 -2.86 -25.59 -13.99
N PRO A 592 -1.99 -25.40 -12.97
CA PRO A 592 -0.63 -25.95 -12.98
C PRO A 592 -0.62 -27.46 -13.06
N TYR A 593 -1.52 -28.14 -12.36
CA TYR A 593 -1.63 -29.59 -12.39
C TYR A 593 -2.00 -30.10 -13.80
N ALA A 594 -2.96 -29.47 -14.48
CA ALA A 594 -3.34 -29.83 -15.85
C ALA A 594 -2.19 -29.60 -16.84
N LEU A 595 -1.41 -28.53 -16.69
CA LEU A 595 -0.24 -28.26 -17.51
C LEU A 595 0.86 -29.31 -17.33
N ASP A 596 1.13 -29.71 -16.08
CA ASP A 596 2.11 -30.76 -15.79
C ASP A 596 1.65 -32.09 -16.39
N LYS A 597 0.40 -32.50 -16.17
CA LYS A 597 -0.12 -33.77 -16.60
C LYS A 597 -0.24 -33.92 -18.14
N TRP A 598 -0.63 -32.86 -18.83
CA TRP A 598 -0.88 -32.92 -20.28
C TRP A 598 0.32 -32.48 -21.11
N PHE A 599 1.17 -31.61 -20.61
CA PHE A 599 2.27 -31.01 -21.36
C PHE A 599 3.65 -31.25 -20.74
N GLY A 600 3.73 -31.89 -19.56
CA GLY A 600 4.98 -32.11 -18.85
C GLY A 600 5.63 -30.81 -18.31
N ILE A 601 4.82 -29.75 -18.15
CA ILE A 601 5.28 -28.47 -17.60
C ILE A 601 5.26 -28.55 -16.08
N ASN A 602 6.37 -29.01 -15.48
CA ASN A 602 6.50 -29.18 -14.04
C ASN A 602 6.51 -27.84 -13.29
N GLY A 603 6.52 -27.89 -11.95
CA GLY A 603 6.43 -26.71 -11.10
C GLY A 603 7.48 -25.63 -11.37
N ASN A 604 8.72 -25.99 -11.73
CA ASN A 604 9.78 -25.03 -12.02
C ASN A 604 9.53 -24.26 -13.31
N TRP A 605 9.07 -24.95 -14.36
CA TRP A 605 8.63 -24.31 -15.60
C TRP A 605 7.42 -23.40 -15.37
N PHE A 606 6.50 -23.83 -14.50
CA PHE A 606 5.34 -23.04 -14.14
C PHE A 606 5.74 -21.73 -13.43
N LEU A 607 6.75 -21.75 -12.54
CA LEU A 607 7.28 -20.53 -11.92
C LEU A 607 7.91 -19.58 -12.95
N LEU A 608 8.66 -20.14 -13.93
CA LEU A 608 9.25 -19.32 -15.00
C LEU A 608 8.18 -18.64 -15.85
N PHE A 609 7.24 -19.42 -16.37
CA PHE A 609 6.14 -18.90 -17.19
C PHE A 609 5.22 -18.01 -16.37
N GLY A 610 4.95 -18.36 -15.11
CA GLY A 610 4.14 -17.56 -14.19
C GLY A 610 4.72 -16.16 -13.97
N GLY A 611 6.02 -16.06 -13.74
CA GLY A 611 6.71 -14.77 -13.63
C GLY A 611 6.66 -13.95 -14.93
N ALA A 612 6.89 -14.60 -16.08
CA ALA A 612 6.82 -13.93 -17.37
C ALA A 612 5.38 -13.48 -17.72
N ILE A 613 4.39 -14.34 -17.53
CA ILE A 613 2.96 -14.04 -17.75
C ILE A 613 2.50 -12.92 -16.83
N LEU A 614 2.97 -12.91 -15.59
CA LEU A 614 2.68 -11.83 -14.63
C LEU A 614 3.14 -10.48 -15.20
N ILE A 615 4.38 -10.38 -15.67
CA ILE A 615 4.92 -9.14 -16.24
C ILE A 615 4.09 -8.72 -17.47
N ILE A 616 3.79 -9.65 -18.37
CA ILE A 616 2.97 -9.39 -19.55
C ILE A 616 1.56 -8.93 -19.17
N THR A 617 0.94 -9.58 -18.18
CA THR A 617 -0.40 -9.22 -17.70
C THR A 617 -0.40 -7.81 -17.13
N LEU A 618 0.61 -7.44 -16.32
CA LEU A 618 0.74 -6.11 -15.74
C LEU A 618 0.87 -5.01 -16.81
N ILE A 619 1.56 -5.30 -17.90
CA ILE A 619 1.76 -4.36 -19.01
C ILE A 619 0.48 -4.19 -19.84
N GLN A 620 -0.19 -5.30 -20.17
CA GLN A 620 -1.36 -5.29 -21.04
C GLN A 620 -2.66 -4.96 -20.32
N ASN A 621 -2.79 -5.47 -19.08
CA ASN A 621 -3.99 -5.34 -18.26
C ASN A 621 -3.61 -5.00 -16.82
N PRO A 622 -3.39 -3.73 -16.48
CA PRO A 622 -3.04 -3.32 -15.11
C PRO A 622 -4.09 -3.72 -14.06
N GLU A 623 -5.30 -4.04 -14.49
CA GLU A 623 -6.43 -4.46 -13.65
C GLU A 623 -6.50 -5.97 -13.43
N GLY A 624 -5.56 -6.72 -14.01
CA GLY A 624 -5.56 -8.18 -14.01
C GLY A 624 -6.55 -8.79 -15.00
N VAL A 625 -6.48 -10.12 -15.15
CA VAL A 625 -7.29 -10.88 -16.12
C VAL A 625 -8.80 -10.71 -15.87
N ALA A 626 -9.23 -10.84 -14.61
CA ALA A 626 -10.65 -10.72 -14.28
C ALA A 626 -11.19 -9.29 -14.51
N GLY A 627 -10.37 -8.25 -14.34
CA GLY A 627 -10.72 -6.87 -14.63
C GLY A 627 -10.98 -6.63 -16.09
N ALA A 628 -10.12 -7.16 -16.96
CA ALA A 628 -10.29 -7.09 -18.41
C ALA A 628 -11.59 -7.78 -18.88
N PHE A 629 -11.93 -8.94 -18.29
CA PHE A 629 -13.19 -9.63 -18.58
C PHE A 629 -14.40 -8.86 -18.05
N TYR A 630 -14.29 -8.30 -16.84
CA TYR A 630 -15.36 -7.51 -16.26
C TYR A 630 -15.74 -6.32 -17.15
N LYS A 631 -14.78 -5.54 -17.61
CA LYS A 631 -15.00 -4.39 -18.52
C LYS A 631 -15.62 -4.80 -19.86
N ARG A 632 -15.27 -5.97 -20.39
CA ARG A 632 -15.87 -6.49 -21.64
C ARG A 632 -17.35 -6.88 -21.49
N ILE A 633 -17.70 -7.49 -20.35
CA ILE A 633 -19.06 -8.01 -20.10
C ILE A 633 -19.99 -6.86 -19.65
N HIS A 634 -19.48 -5.96 -18.82
CA HIS A 634 -20.24 -4.84 -18.28
C HIS A 634 -19.78 -3.55 -18.95
N LYS A 635 -20.11 -3.39 -20.24
CA LYS A 635 -20.01 -2.07 -20.87
C LYS A 635 -20.95 -1.15 -20.10
N ARG A 636 -20.38 -0.14 -19.42
CA ARG A 636 -21.19 0.92 -18.81
C ARG A 636 -21.92 1.67 -19.90
N GLU A 637 -23.23 1.87 -19.75
CA GLU A 637 -23.95 2.86 -20.51
C GLU A 637 -23.38 4.24 -20.14
N GLU A 638 -22.99 5.00 -21.15
CA GLU A 638 -22.58 6.40 -20.95
C GLU A 638 -23.73 7.15 -20.28
N VAL A 639 -23.53 7.60 -19.06
CA VAL A 639 -24.51 8.42 -18.35
C VAL A 639 -24.45 9.81 -18.99
N ARG A 640 -25.44 10.13 -19.83
CA ARG A 640 -25.52 11.43 -20.48
C ARG A 640 -26.22 12.44 -19.58
N PRO A 641 -25.66 13.64 -19.41
CA PRO A 641 -26.32 14.70 -18.67
C PRO A 641 -27.66 15.06 -19.38
N PRO A 642 -28.75 15.24 -18.64
CA PRO A 642 -29.97 15.80 -19.21
C PRO A 642 -29.72 17.23 -19.64
N GLU A 643 -30.36 17.67 -20.74
CA GLU A 643 -30.36 19.06 -21.19
C GLU A 643 -31.65 19.78 -20.75
N PRO A 644 -31.53 20.97 -20.12
CA PRO A 644 -30.41 21.59 -19.41
C PRO A 644 -30.30 21.07 -17.95
N VAL A 645 -29.09 20.96 -17.41
CA VAL A 645 -28.88 20.72 -15.98
C VAL A 645 -29.23 22.00 -15.23
N SER A 646 -30.31 21.99 -14.43
CA SER A 646 -30.60 23.06 -13.48
C SER A 646 -30.35 22.57 -12.06
N MET A 647 -29.67 23.35 -11.23
CA MET A 647 -29.55 23.04 -9.81
C MET A 647 -30.94 23.05 -9.16
N GLY A 648 -31.18 22.01 -8.34
CA GLY A 648 -32.51 21.74 -7.79
C GLY A 648 -33.00 22.70 -6.70
N LEU A 649 -32.81 24.00 -6.90
CA LEU A 649 -33.28 25.07 -5.98
C LEU A 649 -34.79 24.98 -5.68
N ALA A 650 -35.56 24.39 -6.58
CA ALA A 650 -37.01 24.19 -6.38
C ALA A 650 -37.36 23.18 -5.27
N SER A 651 -36.41 22.35 -4.84
CA SER A 651 -36.62 21.37 -3.76
C SER A 651 -36.36 21.92 -2.36
N LEU A 652 -35.73 23.08 -2.24
CA LEU A 652 -35.63 23.82 -0.98
C LEU A 652 -36.99 24.55 -0.84
N ASP A 653 -37.81 24.14 0.14
CA ASP A 653 -39.05 24.85 0.45
C ASP A 653 -38.74 26.21 1.11
N VAL A 654 -38.26 27.15 0.26
CA VAL A 654 -37.82 28.50 0.65
C VAL A 654 -39.04 29.38 1.04
N ARG A 655 -40.27 28.87 0.98
CA ARG A 655 -41.49 29.64 1.25
C ARG A 655 -41.68 30.13 2.68
N GLY A 656 -40.73 29.77 3.61
CA GLY A 656 -40.77 30.23 4.99
C GLY A 656 -39.61 31.14 5.42
N ALA A 657 -38.54 31.28 4.63
CA ALA A 657 -37.39 32.08 4.98
C ALA A 657 -37.63 33.55 4.54
N GLY A 658 -38.16 34.36 5.46
CA GLY A 658 -38.13 35.81 5.29
C GLY A 658 -36.70 36.29 5.15
N LYS A 659 -36.42 37.25 4.28
CA LYS A 659 -35.12 37.92 4.16
C LYS A 659 -34.65 38.35 5.56
N ARG A 660 -33.70 37.64 6.16
CA ARG A 660 -33.09 38.08 7.40
C ARG A 660 -32.24 39.33 7.06
N HIS A 661 -32.59 40.46 7.66
CA HIS A 661 -31.80 41.68 7.57
C HIS A 661 -30.45 41.45 8.28
N PRO A 662 -29.34 42.02 7.78
CA PRO A 662 -28.00 41.92 8.43
C PRO A 662 -27.97 42.37 9.90
N ALA A 663 -28.95 43.12 10.35
CA ALA A 663 -29.05 43.62 11.73
C ALA A 663 -29.61 42.61 12.76
N GLU A 664 -30.11 41.43 12.35
CA GLU A 664 -30.73 40.45 13.25
C GLU A 664 -29.80 39.25 13.58
N VAL A 665 -28.58 39.18 13.05
CA VAL A 665 -27.61 38.10 13.35
C VAL A 665 -26.85 38.43 14.64
N ALA A 666 -27.57 38.63 15.73
CA ALA A 666 -26.98 38.66 17.12
C ALA A 666 -26.91 37.27 17.72
N SER A 667 -26.64 36.23 16.88
CA SER A 667 -26.49 34.87 17.36
C SER A 667 -25.07 34.62 17.91
N ALA A 668 -24.95 33.66 18.86
CA ALA A 668 -23.67 33.25 19.38
C ALA A 668 -22.73 32.72 18.27
N PRO A 669 -21.41 32.90 18.39
CA PRO A 669 -20.49 32.39 17.38
C PRO A 669 -20.50 30.85 17.37
N ILE A 670 -20.71 30.25 16.19
CA ILE A 670 -20.63 28.80 16.02
C ILE A 670 -19.16 28.34 15.94
N LEU A 671 -18.30 29.16 15.31
CA LEU A 671 -16.84 28.98 15.30
C LEU A 671 -16.21 30.21 15.92
N SER A 672 -15.32 30.00 16.87
CA SER A 672 -14.46 31.05 17.41
C SER A 672 -12.99 30.60 17.34
N VAL A 673 -12.18 31.42 16.73
CA VAL A 673 -10.74 31.24 16.56
C VAL A 673 -10.06 32.42 17.23
N SER A 674 -9.13 32.19 18.17
CA SER A 674 -8.45 33.26 18.89
C SER A 674 -6.94 33.02 18.92
N GLY A 675 -6.19 34.04 18.54
CA GLY A 675 -4.73 34.06 18.55
C GLY A 675 -4.09 32.99 17.65
N LEU A 676 -4.75 32.61 16.54
CA LEU A 676 -4.31 31.50 15.71
C LEU A 676 -3.03 31.85 14.97
N SER A 677 -1.97 31.06 15.24
CA SER A 677 -0.71 31.20 14.53
C SER A 677 -0.21 29.86 14.01
N VAL A 678 0.29 29.84 12.75
CA VAL A 678 0.81 28.65 12.07
C VAL A 678 2.15 28.98 11.42
N ALA A 679 3.17 28.17 11.73
CA ALA A 679 4.48 28.31 11.14
C ALA A 679 4.96 27.02 10.46
N PHE A 680 5.57 27.14 9.29
CA PHE A 680 6.24 26.07 8.56
C PHE A 680 7.75 26.35 8.52
N GLY A 681 8.51 25.69 9.41
CA GLY A 681 9.93 26.01 9.57
C GLY A 681 10.12 27.46 10.02
N GLY A 682 10.79 28.27 9.21
CA GLY A 682 11.02 29.71 9.50
C GLY A 682 9.97 30.66 8.92
N VAL A 683 8.91 30.15 8.25
CA VAL A 683 7.88 30.98 7.63
C VAL A 683 6.60 30.96 8.43
N HIS A 684 6.15 32.12 8.89
CA HIS A 684 4.84 32.29 9.53
C HIS A 684 3.76 32.42 8.43
N ALA A 685 2.90 31.43 8.33
CA ALA A 685 1.80 31.42 7.38
C ALA A 685 0.55 32.09 7.93
N LEU A 686 0.36 32.05 9.26
CA LEU A 686 -0.66 32.79 10.01
C LEU A 686 -0.01 33.35 11.29
N GLU A 687 -0.41 34.54 11.69
CA GLU A 687 0.12 35.22 12.83
C GLU A 687 -0.99 35.98 13.56
N ASP A 688 -1.35 35.52 14.75
CA ASP A 688 -2.31 36.14 15.68
C ASP A 688 -3.67 36.43 15.00
N VAL A 689 -4.27 35.41 14.37
CA VAL A 689 -5.55 35.55 13.65
C VAL A 689 -6.70 35.27 14.57
N ASP A 690 -7.61 36.26 14.71
CA ASP A 690 -8.92 36.13 15.32
C ASP A 690 -9.99 36.07 14.25
N LEU A 691 -10.92 35.12 14.37
CA LEU A 691 -12.03 34.94 13.43
C LEU A 691 -13.24 34.32 14.13
N GLU A 692 -14.41 34.86 13.86
CA GLU A 692 -15.67 34.27 14.32
C GLU A 692 -16.60 34.02 13.13
N VAL A 693 -17.34 32.90 13.15
CA VAL A 693 -18.46 32.63 12.26
C VAL A 693 -19.70 32.47 13.11
N ARG A 694 -20.76 33.18 12.78
CA ARG A 694 -22.02 33.15 13.52
C ARG A 694 -22.98 32.07 12.97
N GLU A 695 -23.94 31.67 13.77
CA GLU A 695 -24.93 30.70 13.34
C GLU A 695 -25.78 31.23 12.17
N GLY A 696 -25.87 30.47 11.07
CA GLY A 696 -26.58 30.85 9.84
C GLY A 696 -25.88 31.91 9.01
N GLU A 697 -24.62 32.30 9.36
CA GLU A 697 -23.86 33.30 8.62
C GLU A 697 -23.14 32.65 7.42
N LEU A 698 -23.18 33.35 6.28
CA LEU A 698 -22.32 33.07 5.14
C LEU A 698 -21.13 34.06 5.18
N LEU A 699 -20.02 33.62 5.78
CA LEU A 699 -18.79 34.42 5.91
C LEU A 699 -17.86 34.18 4.71
N GLY A 700 -17.49 35.23 4.01
CA GLY A 700 -16.47 35.22 2.97
C GLY A 700 -15.06 35.43 3.54
N LEU A 701 -14.08 34.62 3.13
CA LEU A 701 -12.67 34.80 3.47
C LEU A 701 -11.88 35.00 2.19
N ILE A 702 -11.39 36.22 1.99
CA ILE A 702 -10.68 36.62 0.78
C ILE A 702 -9.23 37.08 1.09
N GLY A 703 -8.44 37.33 0.07
CA GLY A 703 -7.08 37.82 0.18
C GLY A 703 -6.22 37.36 -0.97
N PRO A 704 -5.05 37.97 -1.21
CA PRO A 704 -4.14 37.59 -2.30
C PRO A 704 -3.60 36.15 -2.14
N ASN A 705 -2.98 35.64 -3.18
CA ASN A 705 -2.33 34.35 -3.14
C ASN A 705 -1.18 34.35 -2.12
N GLY A 706 -1.15 33.34 -1.25
CA GLY A 706 -0.18 33.27 -0.14
C GLY A 706 -0.59 34.00 1.13
N ALA A 707 -1.79 34.63 1.18
CA ALA A 707 -2.29 35.32 2.38
C ALA A 707 -2.57 34.42 3.60
N GLY A 708 -2.61 33.09 3.42
CA GLY A 708 -2.84 32.14 4.52
C GLY A 708 -4.25 31.53 4.57
N LYS A 709 -5.15 31.84 3.64
CA LYS A 709 -6.55 31.38 3.62
C LYS A 709 -6.72 29.87 3.78
N THR A 710 -6.07 29.10 2.93
CA THR A 710 -6.14 27.63 3.00
C THR A 710 -5.47 27.09 4.26
N THR A 711 -4.41 27.75 4.76
CA THR A 711 -3.76 27.39 6.02
C THR A 711 -4.69 27.58 7.20
N LEU A 712 -5.53 28.62 7.18
CA LEU A 712 -6.56 28.87 8.19
C LEU A 712 -7.59 27.71 8.23
N ILE A 713 -8.15 27.35 7.06
CA ILE A 713 -9.07 26.19 7.00
C ILE A 713 -8.36 24.89 7.42
N ASP A 714 -7.12 24.66 7.01
CA ASP A 714 -6.35 23.49 7.40
C ASP A 714 -6.13 23.42 8.93
N ALA A 715 -5.90 24.57 9.59
CA ALA A 715 -5.78 24.64 11.05
C ALA A 715 -7.13 24.39 11.74
N VAL A 716 -8.21 25.07 11.29
CA VAL A 716 -9.56 24.90 11.82
C VAL A 716 -10.03 23.46 11.67
N THR A 717 -9.74 22.81 10.56
CA THR A 717 -10.16 21.43 10.27
C THR A 717 -9.20 20.36 10.80
N GLY A 718 -8.09 20.74 11.43
CA GLY A 718 -7.18 19.82 12.15
C GLY A 718 -6.15 19.10 11.29
N PHE A 719 -5.77 19.68 10.14
CA PHE A 719 -4.75 19.12 9.23
C PHE A 719 -3.34 19.71 9.40
N VAL A 720 -3.22 20.84 10.08
CA VAL A 720 -1.92 21.46 10.40
C VAL A 720 -1.85 21.79 11.90
N PRO A 721 -0.67 21.68 12.52
CA PRO A 721 -0.47 22.13 13.89
C PRO A 721 -0.50 23.66 13.96
N PHE A 722 -1.01 24.20 15.07
CA PHE A 722 -1.15 25.62 15.31
C PHE A 722 -0.94 25.96 16.79
N THR A 723 -0.82 27.23 17.10
CA THR A 723 -0.93 27.81 18.44
C THR A 723 -2.15 28.74 18.49
N GLY A 724 -2.72 28.95 19.65
CA GLY A 724 -4.01 29.65 19.83
C GLY A 724 -5.13 28.69 20.23
N SER A 725 -6.38 29.14 20.13
CA SER A 725 -7.55 28.33 20.48
C SER A 725 -8.58 28.31 19.34
N ILE A 726 -9.25 27.17 19.19
CA ILE A 726 -10.33 26.98 18.23
C ILE A 726 -11.48 26.28 18.94
N SER A 727 -12.64 26.92 18.99
CA SER A 727 -13.87 26.33 19.52
C SER A 727 -14.97 26.26 18.46
N LEU A 728 -15.73 25.15 18.49
CA LEU A 728 -16.93 24.97 17.68
C LEU A 728 -18.10 24.77 18.62
N ASP A 729 -19.14 25.59 18.48
CA ASP A 729 -20.32 25.54 19.35
C ASP A 729 -19.98 25.68 20.84
N GLY A 730 -18.94 26.47 21.15
CA GLY A 730 -18.42 26.68 22.50
C GLY A 730 -17.50 25.56 23.01
N GLU A 731 -17.38 24.42 22.34
CA GLU A 731 -16.45 23.34 22.70
C GLU A 731 -15.08 23.55 22.07
N ASP A 732 -14.01 23.43 22.87
CA ASP A 732 -12.62 23.42 22.34
C ASP A 732 -12.39 22.18 21.47
N ILE A 733 -12.07 22.42 20.20
CA ILE A 733 -11.72 21.38 19.23
C ILE A 733 -10.23 21.35 18.90
N GLY A 734 -9.42 22.19 19.53
CA GLY A 734 -8.01 22.39 19.18
C GLY A 734 -7.15 21.14 19.24
N SER A 735 -7.37 20.29 20.23
CA SER A 735 -6.64 19.03 20.41
C SER A 735 -7.17 17.85 19.59
N LEU A 736 -8.35 17.98 18.95
CA LEU A 736 -9.01 16.90 18.25
C LEU A 736 -8.45 16.67 16.85
N PRO A 737 -8.29 15.41 16.42
CA PRO A 737 -7.93 15.08 15.04
C PRO A 737 -9.07 15.39 14.05
N ALA A 738 -8.75 15.59 12.78
CA ALA A 738 -9.67 16.04 11.75
C ALA A 738 -10.99 15.25 11.70
N TYR A 739 -10.96 13.91 11.74
CA TYR A 739 -12.16 13.08 11.68
C TYR A 739 -13.11 13.28 12.89
N GLN A 740 -12.56 13.62 14.07
CA GLN A 740 -13.39 13.93 15.25
C GLN A 740 -14.04 15.32 15.13
N ARG A 741 -13.32 16.30 14.57
CA ARG A 741 -13.90 17.63 14.26
C ARG A 741 -15.03 17.50 13.23
N ALA A 742 -14.81 16.65 12.20
CA ALA A 742 -15.86 16.36 11.20
C ALA A 742 -17.10 15.70 11.86
N ARG A 743 -16.92 14.77 12.82
CA ARG A 743 -18.05 14.18 13.58
C ARG A 743 -18.80 15.18 14.45
N ARG A 744 -18.16 16.29 14.84
CA ARG A 744 -18.83 17.38 15.57
C ARG A 744 -19.54 18.37 14.65
N GLY A 745 -19.57 18.10 13.37
CA GLY A 745 -20.33 18.89 12.39
C GLY A 745 -19.47 19.93 11.64
N LEU A 746 -18.14 19.78 11.60
CA LEU A 746 -17.26 20.63 10.80
C LEU A 746 -16.97 19.94 9.46
N ALA A 747 -17.63 20.33 8.38
CA ALA A 747 -17.38 19.80 7.05
C ALA A 747 -16.51 20.74 6.21
N ARG A 748 -15.77 20.18 5.24
CA ARG A 748 -14.99 20.99 4.29
C ARG A 748 -14.96 20.40 2.90
N THR A 749 -14.76 21.27 1.91
CA THR A 749 -14.30 20.91 0.57
C THR A 749 -12.81 21.21 0.42
N TRP A 750 -12.20 20.72 -0.66
CA TRP A 750 -10.80 20.93 -0.98
C TRP A 750 -10.65 21.73 -2.27
N GLN A 751 -9.62 22.55 -2.35
CA GLN A 751 -9.29 23.34 -3.55
C GLN A 751 -9.12 22.43 -4.79
N ASN A 752 -8.39 21.32 -4.65
CA ASN A 752 -8.38 20.25 -5.64
C ASN A 752 -9.54 19.30 -5.36
N THR A 753 -10.17 18.80 -6.41
CA THR A 753 -11.29 17.85 -6.30
C THR A 753 -10.80 16.53 -5.69
N ASP A 754 -10.81 16.46 -4.36
CA ASP A 754 -10.44 15.25 -3.59
C ASP A 754 -11.65 14.30 -3.49
N LEU A 755 -12.20 13.87 -4.64
CA LEU A 755 -13.21 12.81 -4.68
C LEU A 755 -12.54 11.45 -4.46
N PHE A 756 -13.35 10.49 -4.04
CA PHE A 756 -12.93 9.10 -3.98
C PHE A 756 -13.12 8.49 -5.36
N ASP A 757 -12.05 8.45 -6.14
CA ASP A 757 -12.07 7.99 -7.53
C ASP A 757 -12.45 6.50 -7.68
N ASP A 758 -12.37 5.74 -6.59
CA ASP A 758 -12.75 4.32 -6.52
C ASP A 758 -14.24 4.10 -6.21
N LEU A 759 -15.01 5.18 -5.99
CA LEU A 759 -16.41 5.17 -5.63
C LEU A 759 -17.25 5.90 -6.69
N GLU A 760 -18.42 5.37 -6.98
CA GLU A 760 -19.43 6.09 -7.77
C GLU A 760 -19.82 7.42 -7.10
N VAL A 761 -20.37 8.37 -7.85
CA VAL A 761 -20.79 9.68 -7.33
C VAL A 761 -21.74 9.54 -6.14
N GLY A 762 -22.73 8.66 -6.25
CA GLY A 762 -23.63 8.38 -5.14
C GLY A 762 -22.93 7.76 -3.93
N GLU A 763 -21.94 6.88 -4.15
CA GLU A 763 -21.12 6.32 -3.07
C GLU A 763 -20.21 7.38 -2.41
N ASN A 764 -19.66 8.32 -3.20
CA ASN A 764 -18.89 9.45 -2.70
C ASN A 764 -19.68 10.29 -1.69
N VAL A 765 -20.96 10.56 -1.98
CA VAL A 765 -21.86 11.29 -1.08
C VAL A 765 -22.26 10.43 0.11
N ALA A 766 -22.60 9.16 -0.12
CA ALA A 766 -23.03 8.21 0.93
C ALA A 766 -21.97 7.97 2.02
N VAL A 767 -20.68 8.14 1.70
CA VAL A 767 -19.56 7.99 2.67
C VAL A 767 -19.70 8.95 3.85
N ALA A 768 -20.18 10.20 3.62
CA ALA A 768 -20.39 11.20 4.66
C ALA A 768 -21.70 11.01 5.43
N GLY A 769 -22.57 10.11 4.97
CA GLY A 769 -23.94 9.90 5.52
C GLY A 769 -25.01 10.67 4.76
N GLY A 770 -26.20 10.74 5.32
CA GLY A 770 -27.30 11.49 4.74
C GLY A 770 -27.99 10.86 3.53
N GLU A 771 -28.96 11.57 2.98
CA GLU A 771 -29.79 11.13 1.84
C GLU A 771 -29.15 11.56 0.52
N VAL A 772 -28.59 10.59 -0.20
CA VAL A 772 -27.81 10.80 -1.43
C VAL A 772 -28.59 11.56 -2.50
N SER A 773 -29.81 11.11 -2.81
CA SER A 773 -30.64 11.72 -3.86
C SER A 773 -30.97 13.18 -3.56
N ARG A 774 -31.33 13.49 -2.29
CA ARG A 774 -31.58 14.85 -1.85
C ARG A 774 -30.36 15.73 -2.01
N THR A 775 -29.22 15.27 -1.56
CA THR A 775 -27.97 16.06 -1.55
C THR A 775 -27.42 16.28 -2.96
N LEU A 776 -27.49 15.26 -3.83
CA LEU A 776 -27.13 15.41 -5.25
C LEU A 776 -28.10 16.30 -6.00
N GLY A 777 -29.43 16.26 -5.67
CA GLY A 777 -30.43 17.13 -6.23
C GLY A 777 -30.20 18.61 -5.90
N LEU A 778 -29.66 18.95 -4.72
CA LEU A 778 -29.31 20.34 -4.36
C LEU A 778 -28.26 20.94 -5.31
N VAL A 779 -27.34 20.13 -5.82
CA VAL A 779 -26.27 20.54 -6.74
C VAL A 779 -26.57 20.16 -8.20
N GLY A 780 -27.80 19.69 -8.52
CA GLY A 780 -28.20 19.32 -9.88
C GLY A 780 -27.53 18.08 -10.47
N LEU A 781 -27.01 17.15 -9.64
CA LEU A 781 -26.26 15.98 -10.06
C LEU A 781 -26.92 14.66 -9.67
N ASP A 782 -28.22 14.63 -9.42
CA ASP A 782 -28.98 13.41 -9.11
C ASP A 782 -28.93 12.37 -10.24
N TRP A 783 -28.88 12.80 -11.50
CA TRP A 783 -28.70 11.98 -12.69
C TRP A 783 -27.37 11.24 -12.73
N ALA A 784 -26.33 11.79 -12.09
CA ALA A 784 -24.96 11.28 -12.12
C ALA A 784 -24.66 10.27 -10.99
N SER A 785 -25.65 9.88 -10.19
CA SER A 785 -25.42 9.05 -8.99
C SER A 785 -24.64 7.74 -9.26
N GLY A 786 -24.81 7.10 -10.41
CA GLY A 786 -24.11 5.89 -10.84
C GLY A 786 -22.85 6.16 -11.66
N ALA A 787 -22.50 7.42 -11.97
CA ALA A 787 -21.31 7.78 -12.72
C ALA A 787 -20.05 7.68 -11.85
N MET A 788 -18.88 7.48 -12.50
CA MET A 788 -17.58 7.60 -11.83
C MET A 788 -17.09 9.06 -11.86
N PRO A 789 -16.25 9.47 -10.90
CA PRO A 789 -15.70 10.83 -10.89
C PRO A 789 -15.00 11.27 -12.18
N ASP A 790 -14.34 10.34 -12.90
CA ASP A 790 -13.64 10.65 -14.15
C ASP A 790 -14.56 10.81 -15.38
N GLU A 791 -15.83 10.44 -15.25
CA GLU A 791 -16.87 10.68 -16.26
C GLU A 791 -17.47 12.10 -16.16
N LEU A 792 -17.10 12.86 -15.10
CA LEU A 792 -17.62 14.20 -14.82
C LEU A 792 -16.63 15.30 -15.23
N SER A 793 -17.13 16.48 -15.60
CA SER A 793 -16.34 17.70 -15.76
C SER A 793 -15.70 18.13 -14.43
N GLU A 794 -14.67 18.96 -14.48
CA GLU A 794 -13.99 19.44 -13.26
C GLU A 794 -14.94 20.22 -12.34
N GLY A 795 -15.81 21.07 -12.91
CA GLY A 795 -16.85 21.76 -12.17
C GLY A 795 -17.82 20.80 -11.48
N GLN A 796 -18.35 19.81 -12.23
CA GLN A 796 -19.25 18.80 -11.68
C GLN A 796 -18.60 17.99 -10.55
N ARG A 797 -17.31 17.66 -10.65
CA ARG A 797 -16.56 17.01 -9.55
C ARG A 797 -16.53 17.87 -8.29
N LYS A 798 -16.35 19.20 -8.43
CA LYS A 798 -16.38 20.11 -7.29
C LYS A 798 -17.76 20.14 -6.64
N LEU A 799 -18.82 20.17 -7.43
CA LEU A 799 -20.21 20.09 -6.93
C LEU A 799 -20.47 18.78 -6.18
N VAL A 800 -19.94 17.64 -6.64
CA VAL A 800 -19.98 16.38 -5.86
C VAL A 800 -19.25 16.53 -4.51
N GLY A 801 -18.13 17.25 -4.48
CA GLY A 801 -17.43 17.59 -3.24
C GLY A 801 -18.27 18.39 -2.26
N VAL A 802 -19.01 19.38 -2.77
CA VAL A 802 -19.99 20.18 -1.97
C VAL A 802 -21.12 19.29 -1.49
N ALA A 803 -21.72 18.47 -2.36
CA ALA A 803 -22.78 17.53 -1.98
C ALA A 803 -22.32 16.56 -0.87
N ARG A 804 -21.10 16.01 -0.99
CA ARG A 804 -20.52 15.15 0.05
C ARG A 804 -20.36 15.88 1.39
N ALA A 805 -19.91 17.14 1.36
CA ALA A 805 -19.76 17.93 2.59
C ALA A 805 -21.12 18.23 3.24
N LEU A 806 -22.16 18.50 2.45
CA LEU A 806 -23.53 18.73 2.92
C LEU A 806 -24.21 17.46 3.44
N ALA A 807 -23.89 16.28 2.88
CA ALA A 807 -24.54 15.01 3.21
C ALA A 807 -24.42 14.65 4.70
N GLY A 808 -23.34 15.07 5.36
CA GLY A 808 -23.13 14.86 6.79
C GLY A 808 -23.99 15.70 7.70
N GLY A 809 -24.80 16.63 7.18
CA GLY A 809 -25.57 17.59 7.97
C GLY A 809 -24.68 18.48 8.84
N PRO A 810 -23.70 19.21 8.24
CA PRO A 810 -22.70 19.93 9.03
C PRO A 810 -23.33 21.14 9.73
N ARG A 811 -22.81 21.47 10.91
CA ARG A 811 -23.08 22.74 11.61
C ARG A 811 -22.35 23.89 10.97
N LEU A 812 -21.10 23.66 10.56
CA LEU A 812 -20.27 24.62 9.84
C LEU A 812 -19.71 23.96 8.56
N LEU A 813 -19.98 24.58 7.43
CA LEU A 813 -19.49 24.18 6.11
C LEU A 813 -18.34 25.09 5.70
N CYS A 814 -17.14 24.54 5.49
CA CYS A 814 -15.97 25.25 4.98
C CYS A 814 -15.77 24.92 3.50
N LEU A 815 -15.90 25.90 2.63
CA LEU A 815 -15.75 25.75 1.18
C LEU A 815 -14.46 26.43 0.71
N ASP A 816 -13.58 25.67 0.04
CA ASP A 816 -12.28 26.15 -0.46
C ASP A 816 -12.33 26.16 -2.00
N GLU A 817 -12.56 27.34 -2.59
CA GLU A 817 -12.69 27.60 -4.03
C GLU A 817 -13.69 26.69 -4.76
N PRO A 818 -14.96 26.64 -4.32
CA PRO A 818 -15.94 25.73 -4.92
C PRO A 818 -16.35 26.13 -6.34
N ALA A 819 -16.23 27.41 -6.72
CA ALA A 819 -16.60 27.92 -8.05
C ALA A 819 -15.50 27.77 -9.10
N ALA A 820 -14.26 27.41 -8.71
CA ALA A 820 -13.17 27.30 -9.67
C ALA A 820 -13.42 26.15 -10.67
N GLY A 821 -13.39 26.48 -11.98
CA GLY A 821 -13.67 25.51 -13.05
C GLY A 821 -15.14 25.41 -13.46
N LEU A 822 -16.04 26.16 -12.82
CA LEU A 822 -17.42 26.39 -13.27
C LEU A 822 -17.47 27.48 -14.33
N ASP A 823 -18.44 27.41 -15.23
CA ASP A 823 -18.76 28.55 -16.09
C ASP A 823 -19.50 29.64 -15.29
N THR A 824 -19.70 30.81 -15.91
CA THR A 824 -20.32 31.97 -15.24
C THR A 824 -21.72 31.62 -14.72
N ARG A 825 -22.52 30.89 -15.52
CA ARG A 825 -23.86 30.48 -15.15
C ARG A 825 -23.88 29.48 -14.01
N GLU A 826 -23.01 28.46 -14.08
CA GLU A 826 -22.84 27.45 -13.03
C GLU A 826 -22.38 28.10 -11.72
N SER A 827 -21.49 29.10 -11.79
CA SER A 827 -21.01 29.86 -10.64
C SER A 827 -22.13 30.69 -9.99
N GLU A 828 -22.95 31.37 -10.80
CA GLU A 828 -24.11 32.09 -10.31
C GLU A 828 -25.14 31.16 -9.66
N GLU A 829 -25.47 30.03 -10.30
CA GLU A 829 -26.39 29.02 -9.76
C GLU A 829 -25.87 28.44 -8.43
N LEU A 830 -24.55 28.15 -8.32
CA LEU A 830 -23.90 27.73 -7.07
C LEU A 830 -24.03 28.82 -5.99
N GLY A 831 -23.79 30.08 -6.35
CA GLY A 831 -23.95 31.22 -5.45
C GLY A 831 -25.37 31.32 -4.87
N LEU A 832 -26.36 31.18 -5.71
CA LEU A 832 -27.76 31.19 -5.29
C LEU A 832 -28.09 30.00 -4.37
N ALA A 833 -27.54 28.81 -4.68
CA ALA A 833 -27.71 27.62 -3.84
C ALA A 833 -27.08 27.80 -2.45
N LEU A 834 -25.87 28.35 -2.38
CA LEU A 834 -25.16 28.62 -1.12
C LEU A 834 -25.92 29.70 -0.31
N ARG A 835 -26.43 30.74 -0.94
CA ARG A 835 -27.24 31.75 -0.28
C ARG A 835 -28.52 31.13 0.30
N ALA A 836 -29.24 30.33 -0.48
CA ALA A 836 -30.44 29.63 -0.03
C ALA A 836 -30.18 28.70 1.16
N LEU A 837 -29.02 28.01 1.18
CA LEU A 837 -28.59 27.17 2.31
C LEU A 837 -28.34 28.03 3.56
N ALA A 838 -27.68 29.19 3.43
CA ALA A 838 -27.44 30.08 4.55
C ALA A 838 -28.76 30.67 5.08
N ASP A 839 -29.67 31.05 4.21
CA ASP A 839 -31.02 31.53 4.57
C ASP A 839 -31.85 30.43 5.27
N ALA A 840 -31.58 29.16 4.96
CA ALA A 840 -32.14 28.00 5.68
C ALA A 840 -31.41 27.68 7.01
N GLY A 841 -30.40 28.46 7.41
CA GLY A 841 -29.71 28.35 8.68
C GLY A 841 -28.35 27.62 8.63
N GLN A 842 -27.84 27.27 7.44
CA GLN A 842 -26.54 26.63 7.30
C GLN A 842 -25.42 27.66 7.44
N SER A 843 -24.61 27.55 8.50
CA SER A 843 -23.40 28.38 8.68
C SER A 843 -22.32 27.94 7.69
N THR A 844 -21.72 28.92 6.99
CA THR A 844 -20.77 28.63 5.92
C THR A 844 -19.59 29.60 5.95
N LEU A 845 -18.36 29.07 5.86
CA LEU A 845 -17.13 29.80 5.60
C LEU A 845 -16.71 29.54 4.16
N LEU A 846 -16.82 30.57 3.31
CA LEU A 846 -16.52 30.51 1.88
C LEU A 846 -15.16 31.14 1.59
N ILE A 847 -14.23 30.41 1.01
CA ILE A 847 -13.05 30.95 0.34
C ILE A 847 -13.28 30.84 -1.15
N ASP A 848 -13.22 31.97 -1.85
CA ASP A 848 -13.15 31.99 -3.31
C ASP A 848 -12.34 33.20 -3.78
N HIS A 849 -11.81 33.11 -4.99
CA HIS A 849 -11.11 34.22 -5.64
C HIS A 849 -12.03 35.01 -6.59
N ASP A 850 -13.24 34.50 -6.85
CA ASP A 850 -14.28 35.23 -7.57
C ASP A 850 -14.93 36.27 -6.64
N MET A 851 -14.42 37.50 -6.75
CA MET A 851 -14.93 38.63 -5.93
C MET A 851 -16.39 38.92 -6.21
N GLY A 852 -16.86 38.70 -7.45
CA GLY A 852 -18.26 38.89 -7.81
C GLY A 852 -19.17 37.95 -7.02
N LEU A 853 -18.82 36.68 -6.96
CA LEU A 853 -19.51 35.68 -6.20
C LEU A 853 -19.49 36.03 -4.70
N VAL A 854 -18.31 36.20 -4.09
CA VAL A 854 -18.17 36.40 -2.64
C VAL A 854 -18.90 37.68 -2.18
N LEU A 855 -18.66 38.82 -2.84
CA LEU A 855 -19.28 40.08 -2.46
C LEU A 855 -20.81 40.11 -2.75
N GLY A 856 -21.27 39.25 -3.67
CA GLY A 856 -22.68 39.16 -4.04
C GLY A 856 -23.56 38.32 -3.07
N ILE A 857 -22.97 37.34 -2.37
CA ILE A 857 -23.74 36.39 -1.59
C ILE A 857 -23.40 36.38 -0.09
N CYS A 858 -22.21 36.85 0.35
CA CYS A 858 -21.79 36.76 1.75
C CYS A 858 -22.43 37.88 2.60
N ASP A 859 -22.72 37.55 3.86
CA ASP A 859 -23.20 38.48 4.87
C ASP A 859 -22.08 39.40 5.40
N ARG A 860 -20.87 38.82 5.53
CA ARG A 860 -19.68 39.48 6.02
C ARG A 860 -18.45 38.91 5.31
N VAL A 861 -17.42 39.73 5.15
CA VAL A 861 -16.18 39.36 4.48
C VAL A 861 -14.98 39.70 5.37
N VAL A 862 -14.10 38.74 5.57
CA VAL A 862 -12.80 38.92 6.23
C VAL A 862 -11.70 38.85 5.17
N VAL A 863 -10.79 39.81 5.22
CA VAL A 863 -9.65 39.89 4.31
C VAL A 863 -8.38 39.51 5.05
N LEU A 864 -7.65 38.51 4.52
CA LEU A 864 -6.33 38.13 5.00
C LEU A 864 -5.24 38.72 4.11
N GLU A 865 -4.20 39.24 4.70
CA GLU A 865 -2.96 39.64 4.04
C GLU A 865 -1.74 39.25 4.89
N PHE A 866 -0.76 38.58 4.28
CA PHE A 866 0.47 38.10 4.96
C PHE A 866 0.21 37.37 6.29
N GLY A 867 -0.84 36.57 6.36
CA GLY A 867 -1.18 35.78 7.55
C GLY A 867 -1.88 36.54 8.67
N ARG A 868 -2.31 37.79 8.45
CA ARG A 868 -3.03 38.61 9.42
C ARG A 868 -4.38 39.09 8.84
N VAL A 869 -5.34 39.41 9.72
CA VAL A 869 -6.61 40.03 9.29
C VAL A 869 -6.35 41.49 8.95
N LEU A 870 -6.64 41.86 7.72
CA LEU A 870 -6.52 43.22 7.20
C LEU A 870 -7.80 44.02 7.39
N ALA A 871 -8.97 43.41 7.11
CA ALA A 871 -10.29 44.04 7.23
C ALA A 871 -11.33 42.97 7.56
N ASP A 872 -12.39 43.37 8.25
CA ASP A 872 -13.55 42.56 8.61
C ASP A 872 -14.81 43.44 8.60
N GLY A 873 -15.83 43.07 7.83
CA GLY A 873 -17.06 43.84 7.74
C GLY A 873 -18.01 43.41 6.62
N PRO A 874 -19.14 44.11 6.47
CA PRO A 874 -20.05 43.88 5.35
C PRO A 874 -19.36 44.10 3.98
N PRO A 875 -19.83 43.39 2.93
CA PRO A 875 -19.21 43.46 1.59
C PRO A 875 -19.06 44.89 1.04
N GLU A 876 -20.07 45.77 1.30
CA GLU A 876 -20.04 47.15 0.83
C GLU A 876 -18.92 47.99 1.46
N ILE A 877 -18.59 47.75 2.74
CA ILE A 877 -17.50 48.43 3.46
C ILE A 877 -16.14 47.88 2.99
N VAL A 878 -16.01 46.56 2.94
CA VAL A 878 -14.75 45.92 2.55
C VAL A 878 -14.35 46.25 1.11
N ARG A 879 -15.34 46.39 0.20
CA ARG A 879 -15.09 46.77 -1.19
C ARG A 879 -14.50 48.17 -1.35
N GLN A 880 -14.76 49.08 -0.40
CA GLN A 880 -14.31 50.48 -0.43
C GLN A 880 -13.07 50.74 0.41
N ASP A 881 -12.58 49.75 1.18
CA ASP A 881 -11.38 49.90 2.01
C ASP A 881 -10.13 50.02 1.13
N GLU A 882 -9.45 51.19 1.22
CA GLU A 882 -8.25 51.47 0.46
C GLU A 882 -7.12 50.46 0.70
N ARG A 883 -7.01 49.88 1.91
CA ARG A 883 -6.02 48.86 2.26
C ARG A 883 -6.33 47.56 1.50
N VAL A 884 -7.59 47.18 1.38
CA VAL A 884 -8.02 45.99 0.63
C VAL A 884 -7.75 46.18 -0.85
N ILE A 885 -8.11 47.35 -1.40
CA ILE A 885 -7.84 47.69 -2.81
C ILE A 885 -6.34 47.63 -3.08
N ALA A 886 -5.50 48.20 -2.21
CA ALA A 886 -4.05 48.20 -2.35
C ALA A 886 -3.45 46.77 -2.30
N ALA A 887 -3.98 45.89 -1.43
CA ALA A 887 -3.54 44.50 -1.29
C ALA A 887 -3.81 43.66 -2.55
N TYR A 888 -4.88 43.95 -3.28
CA TYR A 888 -5.24 43.26 -4.53
C TYR A 888 -4.59 43.84 -5.78
N LEU A 889 -4.40 45.15 -5.82
CA LEU A 889 -3.77 45.83 -6.99
C LEU A 889 -2.25 45.79 -6.97
N GLY A 890 -1.65 45.35 -5.88
CA GLY A 890 -0.19 45.34 -5.63
C GLY A 890 0.32 46.78 -5.55
N GLY A 891 1.00 47.20 -4.51
CA GLY A 891 1.53 48.57 -4.30
C GLY A 891 2.58 48.98 -5.34
N GLY A 892 2.14 49.21 -6.57
CA GLY A 892 2.87 49.79 -7.68
C GLY A 892 2.17 51.08 -8.10
N ALA A 893 2.77 52.23 -7.75
CA ALA A 893 2.34 53.53 -8.20
C ALA A 893 2.15 53.58 -9.72
N GLY A 894 0.93 53.64 -10.19
CA GLY A 894 0.62 53.79 -11.59
C GLY A 894 -0.89 53.65 -11.84
N GLY A 895 -1.62 54.76 -11.80
CA GLY A 895 -3.05 54.80 -11.95
C GLY A 895 -3.53 54.09 -13.23
N VAL A 896 -4.36 53.07 -13.05
CA VAL A 896 -5.22 52.56 -14.09
C VAL A 896 -6.66 52.91 -13.72
N GLN A 897 -7.19 53.88 -14.46
CA GLN A 897 -8.60 54.23 -14.45
C GLN A 897 -9.41 53.00 -14.88
N ILE A 898 -10.26 52.51 -14.00
CA ILE A 898 -11.28 51.52 -14.33
C ILE A 898 -12.30 52.23 -15.21
N LYS A 899 -12.34 51.95 -16.52
CA LYS A 899 -13.46 52.31 -17.37
C LYS A 899 -14.69 51.52 -16.92
N GLU A 900 -15.68 52.25 -16.44
CA GLU A 900 -17.06 51.78 -16.35
C GLU A 900 -17.53 51.33 -17.75
N THR A 901 -17.74 50.05 -17.94
CA THR A 901 -18.51 49.53 -19.06
C THR A 901 -19.95 49.36 -18.62
N THR A 902 -20.70 50.41 -18.73
CA THR A 902 -22.16 50.38 -18.84
C THR A 902 -22.53 49.86 -20.25
N ARG A 903 -22.96 48.57 -20.33
CA ARG A 903 -24.14 48.14 -21.11
C ARG A 903 -24.29 46.64 -21.08
#